data_f03078dcac47dc11ae3375d612304e60
#
_entry.id   f03078dcac47dc11ae3375d612304e60
#
_cell.length_a   1.000
_cell.length_b   1.000
_cell.length_c   1.000
_cell.angle_alpha   90.00
_cell.angle_beta   90.00
_cell.angle_gamma   90.00
#
_symmetry.space_group_name_H-M   'P 1'
#
loop_
_entity.id
_entity.type
_entity.pdbx_description
1 polymer ?
#
loop_
_entity_poly.entity_id
_entity_poly.type
_entity_poly.pdbx_seq_one_letter_code
_entity_poly.pdbx_strand_id
1 'polypeptide(L)'
;MDYKKAFYLKLEDCYLGAKIKNSQNQAKNGFTNLLVIKEKYFQKIKDYLDTQKLYTDTYNKLYNFFSTYLNETGTPFFYDTPMYKNIYARVYSNSKDTSLFYKTQNLYYVKSDTIYNPLSLQSEDKKYTLNFLTDEYEQNADNNKSKINFYLQNIQDSNINIKVINSKNNDGANVFKQNSSEFSDVFLKTLKNAQINIKEEELKKLFKTYKKQNEVDFFIHKNAKEFLKEQFDLWLFFYVNDSITDWTKEKIDEINDLKQIAFAIIDLIADFENELKAIWLKPKFAKNAHYVFSLDTIKSHSNNADEILNSIYKDINFNEQIAEWKELNFINDEFDIKAINDEKYKFLPLDTKYLSEENYYKLLQSFENLDEILNGELVKADNFQALNSLMPKYQGKIDLIYIDPPFNTGSDFDYKDKFQDSTWLSLMHNRLELAKEFLSDKGSFYLHLDHNANYRGRELLNEVFGEENFVNEIVWSYDKWTSSGLSFQKNHDSIMFFKKDNIIFNKLKEITDNLKEKYKKGYSLGGGFGKDGLVVYDKNNEKVKKMIDSGKYKVVYADVDGKPMKDVWAIPFINPVSIERIEVENNLTQKPEALLQRIIKASSNENSIVFDYHLGSGTTIATAHKLKRKWLGVEMGEHFYKVIIPRMKKVLNGFVCGISKEAEFKGGGAFRYYELESYEESLENCEYKLDENSLIDYRKSRKLIKALKKGENICLDINAYDKEFDIFLTMSNLLGLQIKNIFIDDNGIKSCKFENGDTVNLENIDLIKYPKLKNLIWWEK
;
A
#
# COMPACT_ATOMS: atom_id res chain seq x y z
N MET A 1 24.01 -3.71 38.76
CA MET A 1 22.79 -3.49 37.96
C MET A 1 21.69 -4.34 38.54
N ASP A 2 20.48 -3.78 38.75
CA ASP A 2 19.34 -4.58 39.15
C ASP A 2 18.79 -5.28 37.90
N TYR A 3 19.22 -6.51 37.67
CA TYR A 3 18.86 -7.29 36.48
C TYR A 3 17.37 -7.66 36.45
N LYS A 4 16.71 -7.81 37.60
CA LYS A 4 15.25 -8.03 37.65
C LYS A 4 14.53 -6.83 37.05
N LYS A 5 14.85 -5.62 37.51
CA LYS A 5 14.27 -4.38 37.01
C LYS A 5 14.61 -4.15 35.54
N ALA A 6 15.88 -4.38 35.16
CA ALA A 6 16.35 -4.21 33.76
C ALA A 6 15.62 -5.18 32.82
N PHE A 7 15.45 -6.44 33.21
CA PHE A 7 14.75 -7.44 32.43
C PHE A 7 13.26 -7.05 32.20
N TYR A 8 12.55 -6.65 33.27
CA TYR A 8 11.16 -6.24 33.14
C TYR A 8 10.99 -5.00 32.29
N LEU A 9 11.87 -4.00 32.43
CA LEU A 9 11.86 -2.83 31.55
C LEU A 9 12.06 -3.21 30.08
N LYS A 10 12.98 -4.15 29.81
CA LYS A 10 13.27 -4.60 28.44
C LYS A 10 12.07 -5.35 27.85
N LEU A 11 11.44 -6.25 28.61
CA LEU A 11 10.20 -6.92 28.20
C LEU A 11 9.06 -5.90 27.94
N GLU A 12 8.96 -4.89 28.80
CA GLU A 12 7.97 -3.85 28.62
C GLU A 12 8.18 -3.08 27.31
N ASP A 13 9.41 -2.77 26.96
CA ASP A 13 9.74 -2.14 25.68
C ASP A 13 9.43 -3.03 24.48
N CYS A 14 9.58 -4.33 24.63
CA CYS A 14 9.37 -5.32 23.58
C CYS A 14 7.94 -5.33 23.01
N TYR A 15 6.92 -5.20 23.86
CA TYR A 15 5.55 -5.45 23.42
C TYR A 15 5.00 -4.35 22.51
N LEU A 16 5.39 -3.08 22.69
CA LEU A 16 4.79 -1.99 21.94
C LEU A 16 5.72 -0.85 21.55
N GLY A 17 7.03 -0.99 21.76
CA GLY A 17 7.99 0.04 21.43
C GLY A 17 7.78 1.37 22.21
N ALA A 18 8.73 2.26 22.07
CA ALA A 18 8.73 3.56 22.76
C ALA A 18 7.57 4.49 22.36
N LYS A 19 6.96 4.28 21.18
CA LYS A 19 5.90 5.14 20.63
C LYS A 19 4.62 5.18 21.46
N ILE A 20 4.30 4.12 22.17
CA ILE A 20 2.96 3.95 22.76
C ILE A 20 2.96 4.24 24.28
N LYS A 21 4.12 4.24 24.93
CA LYS A 21 4.24 4.46 26.38
C LYS A 21 3.64 5.78 26.90
N ASN A 22 3.53 6.79 26.06
CA ASN A 22 3.14 8.14 26.46
C ASN A 22 1.73 8.56 25.98
N SER A 23 0.99 7.67 25.32
CA SER A 23 -0.32 8.01 24.73
C SER A 23 -1.52 7.94 25.72
N GLN A 24 -1.26 7.79 27.03
CA GLN A 24 -2.33 7.61 28.03
C GLN A 24 -3.36 8.74 28.10
N ASN A 25 -3.13 9.90 27.47
CA ASN A 25 -4.03 11.04 27.56
C ASN A 25 -4.58 11.59 26.23
N GLN A 26 -4.20 11.02 25.08
CA GLN A 26 -4.61 11.60 23.80
C GLN A 26 -4.97 10.54 22.78
N ALA A 27 -6.16 10.66 22.25
CA ALA A 27 -6.75 9.93 21.14
C ALA A 27 -7.20 8.48 21.45
N LYS A 28 -8.44 8.25 21.19
CA LYS A 28 -9.02 6.92 20.96
C LYS A 28 -8.46 6.40 19.64
N ASN A 29 -7.28 5.81 19.64
CA ASN A 29 -6.75 5.07 18.49
C ASN A 29 -6.53 3.61 18.87
N GLY A 30 -6.48 2.72 17.90
CA GLY A 30 -6.31 1.29 18.12
C GLY A 30 -5.05 0.93 18.90
N PHE A 31 -3.99 1.73 18.81
CA PHE A 31 -2.77 1.52 19.58
C PHE A 31 -2.96 1.72 21.10
N THR A 32 -3.88 2.59 21.50
CA THR A 32 -4.23 2.74 22.94
C THR A 32 -4.86 1.44 23.47
N ASN A 33 -5.66 0.78 22.66
CA ASN A 33 -6.24 -0.51 23.03
C ASN A 33 -5.17 -1.61 23.15
N LEU A 34 -4.18 -1.61 22.27
CA LEU A 34 -3.02 -2.52 22.38
C LEU A 34 -2.24 -2.35 23.68
N LEU A 35 -2.16 -1.14 24.26
CA LEU A 35 -1.50 -0.94 25.56
C LEU A 35 -2.17 -1.76 26.66
N VAL A 36 -3.51 -1.75 26.72
CA VAL A 36 -4.27 -2.52 27.71
C VAL A 36 -4.03 -4.02 27.54
N ILE A 37 -3.98 -4.48 26.30
CA ILE A 37 -3.72 -5.89 25.96
C ILE A 37 -2.30 -6.27 26.37
N LYS A 38 -1.31 -5.45 26.06
CA LYS A 38 0.08 -5.58 26.46
C LYS A 38 0.24 -5.74 27.97
N GLU A 39 -0.37 -4.85 28.74
CA GLU A 39 -0.29 -4.89 30.20
C GLU A 39 -0.78 -6.24 30.76
N LYS A 40 -1.80 -6.82 30.16
CA LYS A 40 -2.32 -8.13 30.54
C LYS A 40 -1.34 -9.27 30.23
N TYR A 41 -0.72 -9.29 29.06
CA TYR A 41 0.32 -10.26 28.72
C TYR A 41 1.54 -10.11 29.63
N PHE A 42 1.96 -8.88 29.87
CA PHE A 42 3.08 -8.57 30.75
C PHE A 42 2.80 -9.03 32.20
N GLN A 43 1.59 -8.85 32.69
CA GLN A 43 1.21 -9.33 34.00
C GLN A 43 1.27 -10.88 34.09
N LYS A 44 0.83 -11.59 33.04
CA LYS A 44 0.94 -13.05 32.98
C LYS A 44 2.40 -13.55 33.09
N ILE A 45 3.35 -12.85 32.47
CA ILE A 45 4.77 -13.19 32.61
C ILE A 45 5.25 -12.99 34.04
N LYS A 46 4.83 -11.89 34.70
CA LYS A 46 5.16 -11.64 36.11
C LYS A 46 4.59 -12.73 37.02
N ASP A 47 3.29 -13.02 36.89
CA ASP A 47 2.61 -14.03 37.67
C ASP A 47 3.26 -15.41 37.49
N TYR A 48 3.64 -15.78 36.27
CA TYR A 48 4.36 -17.00 36.00
C TYR A 48 5.73 -17.03 36.72
N LEU A 49 6.54 -15.98 36.59
CA LEU A 49 7.86 -15.90 37.20
C LEU A 49 7.79 -15.92 38.75
N ASP A 50 6.79 -15.33 39.33
CA ASP A 50 6.58 -15.33 40.81
C ASP A 50 6.28 -16.73 41.34
N THR A 51 5.80 -17.67 40.51
CA THR A 51 5.56 -19.07 40.88
C THR A 51 6.78 -19.98 40.70
N GLN A 52 7.84 -19.50 40.02
CA GLN A 52 9.00 -20.32 39.67
C GLN A 52 10.10 -20.24 40.73
N LYS A 53 10.85 -21.34 40.87
CA LYS A 53 12.10 -21.34 41.65
C LYS A 53 13.17 -20.62 40.81
N LEU A 54 13.58 -19.44 41.26
CA LEU A 54 14.59 -18.63 40.57
C LEU A 54 15.91 -18.72 41.31
N TYR A 55 16.99 -18.96 40.56
CA TYR A 55 18.37 -18.89 41.04
C TYR A 55 18.87 -17.44 41.02
N THR A 56 19.92 -17.16 41.79
CA THR A 56 20.47 -15.80 41.97
C THR A 56 20.81 -15.09 40.66
N ASP A 57 21.22 -15.82 39.63
CA ASP A 57 21.67 -15.31 38.35
C ASP A 57 20.63 -15.46 37.20
N THR A 58 19.44 -15.99 37.48
CA THR A 58 18.42 -16.26 36.47
C THR A 58 18.02 -14.97 35.72
N TYR A 59 17.78 -13.89 36.44
CA TYR A 59 17.38 -12.62 35.78
C TYR A 59 18.50 -12.02 34.93
N ASN A 60 19.78 -12.18 35.31
CA ASN A 60 20.92 -11.75 34.51
C ASN A 60 20.96 -12.53 33.17
N LYS A 61 20.80 -13.86 33.23
CA LYS A 61 20.79 -14.71 32.04
C LYS A 61 19.61 -14.39 31.11
N LEU A 62 18.41 -14.26 31.64
CA LEU A 62 17.23 -13.83 30.89
C LEU A 62 17.42 -12.45 30.26
N TYR A 63 17.93 -11.49 31.04
CA TYR A 63 18.21 -10.16 30.51
C TYR A 63 19.21 -10.20 29.36
N ASN A 64 20.31 -10.93 29.49
CA ASN A 64 21.35 -11.02 28.47
C ASN A 64 20.81 -11.63 27.17
N PHE A 65 19.99 -12.68 27.25
CA PHE A 65 19.34 -13.24 26.08
C PHE A 65 18.34 -12.26 25.47
N PHE A 66 17.33 -11.87 26.22
CA PHE A 66 16.22 -11.08 25.69
C PHE A 66 16.65 -9.68 25.24
N SER A 67 17.67 -9.05 25.86
CA SER A 67 18.18 -7.77 25.42
C SER A 67 18.77 -7.81 24.01
N THR A 68 19.18 -8.97 23.52
CA THR A 68 19.70 -9.16 22.15
C THR A 68 18.61 -9.20 21.10
N TYR A 69 17.42 -9.74 21.44
CA TYR A 69 16.34 -9.99 20.49
C TYR A 69 15.14 -9.07 20.65
N LEU A 70 15.04 -8.34 21.74
CA LEU A 70 13.96 -7.39 21.99
C LEU A 70 14.43 -5.97 21.72
N ASN A 71 13.77 -5.30 20.79
CA ASN A 71 14.11 -3.93 20.41
C ASN A 71 12.99 -2.93 20.75
N GLU A 72 13.28 -1.67 20.53
CA GLU A 72 12.37 -0.56 20.78
C GLU A 72 11.18 -0.47 19.80
N THR A 73 11.19 -1.27 18.72
CA THR A 73 10.09 -1.32 17.76
C THR A 73 8.95 -2.22 18.23
N GLY A 74 9.13 -2.95 19.32
CA GLY A 74 8.11 -3.80 19.91
C GLY A 74 8.00 -5.20 19.31
N THR A 75 8.99 -5.61 18.50
CA THR A 75 9.00 -6.92 17.84
C THR A 75 10.20 -7.74 18.28
N PRO A 76 10.08 -9.06 18.54
CA PRO A 76 11.22 -9.95 18.77
C PRO A 76 12.15 -9.98 17.57
N PHE A 77 13.28 -9.31 17.69
CA PHE A 77 14.19 -9.12 16.58
C PHE A 77 15.59 -8.75 17.04
N PHE A 78 16.62 -8.92 16.20
CA PHE A 78 17.98 -8.54 16.55
C PHE A 78 18.08 -7.03 16.83
N TYR A 79 18.56 -6.69 18.02
CA TYR A 79 18.67 -5.32 18.50
C TYR A 79 19.51 -4.41 17.57
N ASP A 80 20.56 -4.94 16.97
CA ASP A 80 21.52 -4.15 16.17
C ASP A 80 21.06 -3.85 14.75
N THR A 81 19.85 -4.27 14.37
CA THR A 81 19.41 -4.22 12.98
C THR A 81 18.75 -2.92 12.53
N PRO A 82 17.97 -2.20 13.35
CA PRO A 82 17.10 -1.15 12.79
C PRO A 82 17.84 0.10 12.31
N MET A 83 19.04 0.34 12.79
CA MET A 83 19.71 1.64 12.63
C MET A 83 20.97 1.60 11.75
N TYR A 84 21.36 0.44 11.25
CA TYR A 84 22.64 0.29 10.56
C TYR A 84 22.48 0.04 9.06
N LYS A 85 23.36 0.64 8.29
CA LYS A 85 23.54 0.35 6.87
C LYS A 85 23.99 -1.11 6.70
N ASN A 86 23.59 -1.77 5.61
CA ASN A 86 23.97 -3.16 5.27
C ASN A 86 23.31 -4.23 6.14
N ILE A 87 21.98 -4.25 6.15
CA ILE A 87 21.19 -5.19 6.95
C ILE A 87 20.81 -6.45 6.16
N TYR A 88 21.25 -6.61 4.96
CA TYR A 88 21.12 -7.83 4.17
C TYR A 88 22.52 -8.44 3.94
N ALA A 89 22.56 -9.73 3.81
CA ALA A 89 23.78 -10.48 3.44
C ALA A 89 23.39 -11.59 2.45
N ARG A 90 24.31 -11.92 1.56
CA ARG A 90 24.17 -13.14 0.75
C ARG A 90 24.57 -14.33 1.61
N VAL A 91 23.72 -15.35 1.61
CA VAL A 91 23.99 -16.63 2.28
C VAL A 91 24.38 -17.65 1.22
N TYR A 92 25.57 -18.19 1.35
CA TYR A 92 26.04 -19.28 0.50
C TYR A 92 25.56 -20.59 1.11
N SER A 93 24.72 -21.32 0.39
CA SER A 93 24.34 -22.68 0.77
C SER A 93 25.24 -23.70 0.04
N ASN A 94 25.21 -24.97 0.48
CA ASN A 94 25.88 -26.07 -0.23
C ASN A 94 25.21 -26.39 -1.59
N SER A 95 24.09 -25.76 -1.91
CA SER A 95 23.51 -25.75 -3.24
C SER A 95 24.28 -24.82 -4.16
N LYS A 96 24.11 -24.95 -5.47
CA LYS A 96 24.79 -24.10 -6.48
C LYS A 96 24.33 -22.65 -6.41
N ASP A 97 23.26 -22.37 -5.67
CA ASP A 97 22.60 -21.09 -5.66
C ASP A 97 22.92 -20.28 -4.41
N THR A 98 22.91 -18.96 -4.56
CA THR A 98 23.08 -17.99 -3.49
C THR A 98 21.75 -17.34 -3.20
N SER A 99 21.29 -17.34 -1.96
CA SER A 99 20.07 -16.64 -1.53
C SER A 99 20.39 -15.23 -1.04
N LEU A 100 19.52 -14.29 -1.32
CA LEU A 100 19.52 -12.98 -0.67
C LEU A 100 18.92 -13.13 0.72
N PHE A 101 19.69 -12.82 1.76
CA PHE A 101 19.23 -12.82 3.14
C PHE A 101 19.17 -11.39 3.68
N TYR A 102 18.07 -11.03 4.33
CA TYR A 102 17.92 -9.79 5.05
C TYR A 102 17.22 -10.05 6.40
N LYS A 103 17.68 -9.37 7.45
CA LYS A 103 17.29 -9.67 8.83
C LYS A 103 15.80 -9.48 9.13
N THR A 104 15.11 -8.67 8.32
CA THR A 104 13.67 -8.41 8.45
C THR A 104 12.78 -9.36 7.63
N GLN A 105 13.34 -10.39 6.99
CA GLN A 105 12.60 -11.33 6.14
C GLN A 105 11.44 -12.04 6.88
N ASN A 106 11.63 -12.35 8.15
CA ASN A 106 10.63 -13.00 8.98
C ASN A 106 9.61 -12.04 9.62
N LEU A 107 9.53 -10.82 9.12
CA LEU A 107 8.66 -9.78 9.65
C LEU A 107 7.61 -9.34 8.61
N TYR A 108 6.41 -9.02 9.09
CA TYR A 108 5.50 -8.16 8.36
C TYR A 108 5.86 -6.71 8.67
N TYR A 109 6.06 -5.91 7.65
CA TYR A 109 6.17 -4.47 7.80
C TYR A 109 4.77 -3.87 7.85
N VAL A 110 4.43 -3.29 9.00
CA VAL A 110 3.16 -2.60 9.21
C VAL A 110 3.39 -1.11 9.01
N LYS A 111 2.82 -0.58 7.94
CA LYS A 111 2.80 0.85 7.71
C LYS A 111 1.81 1.47 8.68
N SER A 112 2.31 2.20 9.67
CA SER A 112 1.49 2.91 10.64
C SER A 112 1.59 4.42 10.44
N ASP A 113 0.58 5.15 10.91
CA ASP A 113 0.62 6.59 10.93
C ASP A 113 1.78 7.10 11.78
N THR A 114 2.38 8.22 11.37
CA THR A 114 3.38 8.88 12.19
C THR A 114 2.67 9.60 13.32
N ILE A 115 2.72 9.01 14.51
CA ILE A 115 2.13 9.58 15.71
C ILE A 115 3.22 10.35 16.45
N TYR A 116 3.05 11.67 16.60
CA TYR A 116 3.92 12.47 17.41
C TYR A 116 3.39 12.50 18.85
N ASN A 117 4.17 11.92 19.76
CA ASN A 117 3.87 11.88 21.20
C ASN A 117 4.62 12.96 21.95
N PRO A 118 4.10 13.44 23.10
CA PRO A 118 4.86 14.30 23.99
C PRO A 118 6.12 13.59 24.49
N LEU A 119 7.23 14.30 24.52
CA LEU A 119 8.51 13.75 24.93
C LEU A 119 9.36 14.82 25.59
N SER A 120 10.05 14.46 26.68
CA SER A 120 11.03 15.31 27.33
C SER A 120 12.44 14.78 27.09
N LEU A 121 13.30 15.61 26.52
CA LEU A 121 14.71 15.31 26.26
C LEU A 121 15.62 16.24 27.07
N GLN A 122 16.64 15.69 27.70
CA GLN A 122 17.63 16.46 28.48
C GLN A 122 18.84 16.81 27.62
N SER A 123 19.42 18.00 27.88
CA SER A 123 20.73 18.37 27.36
C SER A 123 21.82 17.40 27.85
N GLU A 124 22.95 17.35 27.14
CA GLU A 124 24.09 16.47 27.50
C GLU A 124 24.61 16.71 28.91
N ASP A 125 24.61 17.99 29.35
CA ASP A 125 24.99 18.39 30.70
C ASP A 125 23.86 18.25 31.74
N LYS A 126 22.68 17.80 31.33
CA LYS A 126 21.45 17.60 32.13
C LYS A 126 20.92 18.88 32.82
N LYS A 127 21.35 20.06 32.39
CA LYS A 127 20.90 21.33 32.97
C LYS A 127 19.58 21.82 32.41
N TYR A 128 19.26 21.43 31.15
CA TYR A 128 18.09 21.91 30.46
C TYR A 128 17.25 20.73 29.96
N THR A 129 15.94 20.90 29.93
CA THR A 129 15.00 19.91 29.43
C THR A 129 14.15 20.55 28.32
N LEU A 130 14.12 19.93 27.14
CA LEU A 130 13.21 20.27 26.05
C LEU A 130 11.97 19.39 26.18
N ASN A 131 10.83 20.00 26.41
CA ASN A 131 9.53 19.33 26.46
C ASN A 131 8.80 19.55 25.14
N PHE A 132 8.62 18.51 24.35
CA PHE A 132 7.82 18.52 23.14
C PHE A 132 6.36 18.21 23.50
N LEU A 133 5.46 19.16 23.28
CA LEU A 133 4.04 19.10 23.65
C LEU A 133 3.20 18.93 22.38
N THR A 134 2.28 17.96 22.40
CA THR A 134 1.47 17.58 21.25
C THR A 134 -0.02 17.80 21.47
N ASP A 135 -0.40 18.61 22.44
CA ASP A 135 -1.80 18.85 22.82
C ASP A 135 -2.65 19.45 21.68
N GLU A 136 -2.02 20.18 20.76
CA GLU A 136 -2.64 20.80 19.60
C GLU A 136 -2.27 20.09 18.28
N TYR A 137 -1.67 18.91 18.35
CA TYR A 137 -1.36 18.09 17.18
C TYR A 137 -2.61 17.31 16.77
N GLU A 138 -3.16 17.64 15.60
CA GLU A 138 -4.27 16.89 15.03
C GLU A 138 -3.72 15.62 14.36
N GLN A 139 -4.12 14.48 14.85
CA GLN A 139 -3.76 13.21 14.26
C GLN A 139 -4.62 13.00 13.01
N ASN A 140 -4.00 13.07 11.84
CA ASN A 140 -4.63 12.68 10.60
C ASN A 140 -4.37 11.20 10.34
N ALA A 141 -5.39 10.47 9.92
CA ALA A 141 -5.31 9.05 9.53
C ALA A 141 -4.41 8.81 8.28
N ASP A 142 -3.77 9.85 7.80
CA ASP A 142 -2.89 9.81 6.64
C ASP A 142 -1.46 9.53 7.08
N ASN A 143 -0.90 8.44 6.58
CA ASN A 143 0.53 8.15 6.61
C ASN A 143 1.38 9.15 5.80
N ASN A 144 0.79 10.24 5.37
CA ASN A 144 1.49 11.33 4.74
C ASN A 144 2.35 12.01 5.79
N LYS A 145 3.57 12.36 5.42
CA LYS A 145 4.42 13.26 6.19
C LYS A 145 3.67 14.57 6.41
N SER A 146 2.80 14.62 7.43
CA SER A 146 2.29 15.90 7.86
C SER A 146 3.50 16.71 8.29
N LYS A 147 3.77 17.79 7.57
CA LYS A 147 4.87 18.70 7.92
C LYS A 147 4.61 19.22 9.31
N ILE A 148 5.32 18.68 10.31
CA ILE A 148 5.24 19.20 11.65
C ILE A 148 6.00 20.53 11.74
N ASN A 149 5.39 21.45 12.43
CA ASN A 149 5.97 22.73 12.79
C ASN A 149 6.26 22.74 14.29
N PHE A 150 7.36 23.35 14.65
CA PHE A 150 7.77 23.50 16.04
C PHE A 150 7.67 24.98 16.43
N TYR A 151 6.97 25.24 17.54
CA TYR A 151 6.80 26.60 18.07
C TYR A 151 7.27 26.65 19.52
N LEU A 152 8.06 27.66 19.88
CA LEU A 152 8.41 27.90 21.26
C LEU A 152 7.17 28.39 22.00
N GLN A 153 6.69 27.64 22.97
CA GLN A 153 5.56 28.03 23.81
C GLN A 153 6.02 28.96 24.92
N ASN A 154 6.94 28.51 25.75
CA ASN A 154 7.52 29.28 26.82
C ASN A 154 8.84 28.64 27.29
N ILE A 155 9.57 29.39 28.15
CA ILE A 155 10.72 28.90 28.86
C ILE A 155 10.46 29.16 30.34
N GLN A 156 10.51 28.11 31.17
CA GLN A 156 10.32 28.19 32.61
C GLN A 156 11.54 27.55 33.30
N ASP A 157 12.35 28.36 33.95
CA ASP A 157 13.62 27.94 34.55
C ASP A 157 14.52 27.19 33.53
N SER A 158 14.72 25.91 33.74
CA SER A 158 15.53 25.04 32.87
C SER A 158 14.70 24.28 31.84
N ASN A 159 13.37 24.49 31.77
CA ASN A 159 12.47 23.80 30.88
C ASN A 159 12.11 24.65 29.65
N ILE A 160 12.36 24.12 28.46
CA ILE A 160 12.06 24.74 27.18
C ILE A 160 10.85 23.97 26.60
N ASN A 161 9.67 24.59 26.63
CA ASN A 161 8.44 23.97 26.17
C ASN A 161 8.19 24.32 24.71
N ILE A 162 8.08 23.27 23.87
CA ILE A 162 7.97 23.37 22.43
C ILE A 162 6.67 22.68 21.99
N LYS A 163 5.78 23.44 21.37
CA LYS A 163 4.58 22.91 20.73
C LYS A 163 4.94 22.24 19.40
N VAL A 164 4.37 21.08 19.17
CA VAL A 164 4.45 20.32 17.93
C VAL A 164 3.08 20.32 17.28
N ILE A 165 2.96 20.84 16.05
CA ILE A 165 1.68 21.06 15.39
C ILE A 165 1.82 20.76 13.90
N ASN A 166 0.74 20.27 13.27
CA ASN A 166 0.66 20.06 11.82
C ASN A 166 -0.06 21.17 11.05
N SER A 167 -0.67 22.14 11.74
CA SER A 167 -1.35 23.28 11.12
C SER A 167 -0.44 24.51 10.94
N LYS A 168 -0.79 25.41 10.01
CA LYS A 168 0.01 26.62 9.70
C LYS A 168 -0.26 27.81 10.60
N ASN A 169 -1.31 27.81 11.41
CA ASN A 169 -1.73 28.97 12.19
C ASN A 169 -1.38 28.78 13.67
N ASN A 170 -0.40 29.57 14.17
CA ASN A 170 -0.14 29.59 15.58
C ASN A 170 0.47 30.88 16.14
N ASP A 171 0.08 31.21 17.37
CA ASP A 171 0.52 32.33 18.19
C ASP A 171 1.85 32.02 18.92
N GLY A 172 2.87 31.53 18.22
CA GLY A 172 4.15 31.21 18.80
C GLY A 172 5.34 31.56 17.90
N ALA A 173 6.52 31.74 18.48
CA ALA A 173 7.72 31.94 17.70
C ALA A 173 8.15 30.62 17.03
N ASN A 174 8.23 30.61 15.70
CA ASN A 174 8.76 29.48 14.94
C ASN A 174 10.17 29.11 15.41
N VAL A 175 10.38 27.85 15.70
CA VAL A 175 11.72 27.33 16.07
C VAL A 175 12.63 27.29 14.87
N PHE A 176 12.14 26.94 13.69
CA PHE A 176 12.91 26.88 12.46
C PHE A 176 12.53 28.01 11.49
N LYS A 177 13.47 28.41 10.63
CA LYS A 177 13.18 29.28 9.49
C LYS A 177 12.23 28.57 8.52
N GLN A 178 11.42 29.31 7.81
CA GLN A 178 10.44 28.76 6.87
C GLN A 178 11.12 27.90 5.79
N ASN A 179 10.66 26.66 5.63
CA ASN A 179 11.21 25.68 4.71
C ASN A 179 12.72 25.36 4.89
N SER A 180 13.25 25.50 6.08
CA SER A 180 14.65 25.28 6.42
C SER A 180 14.79 24.42 7.68
N SER A 181 15.93 23.73 7.80
CA SER A 181 16.37 23.05 9.03
C SER A 181 17.22 23.98 9.95
N GLU A 182 17.38 25.24 9.61
CA GLU A 182 18.07 26.23 10.42
C GLU A 182 17.12 26.82 11.45
N PHE A 183 17.63 27.06 12.65
CA PHE A 183 16.86 27.74 13.69
C PHE A 183 16.58 29.21 13.35
N SER A 184 15.39 29.67 13.73
CA SER A 184 15.02 31.08 13.54
C SER A 184 15.81 31.99 14.48
N ASP A 185 16.13 33.20 14.02
CA ASP A 185 16.84 34.20 14.82
C ASP A 185 16.04 34.59 16.06
N VAL A 186 14.71 34.52 15.98
CA VAL A 186 13.83 34.82 17.13
C VAL A 186 13.99 33.76 18.21
N PHE A 187 13.97 32.48 17.82
CA PHE A 187 14.16 31.38 18.77
C PHE A 187 15.52 31.46 19.47
N LEU A 188 16.60 31.63 18.71
CA LEU A 188 17.94 31.71 19.27
C LEU A 188 18.11 32.93 20.19
N LYS A 189 17.54 34.09 19.83
CA LYS A 189 17.53 35.28 20.68
C LYS A 189 16.75 35.04 21.97
N THR A 190 15.61 34.38 21.91
CA THR A 190 14.78 34.08 23.09
C THR A 190 15.52 33.15 24.05
N LEU A 191 16.21 32.11 23.57
CA LEU A 191 17.05 31.24 24.39
C LEU A 191 18.17 32.04 25.07
N LYS A 192 18.84 32.90 24.32
CA LYS A 192 19.92 33.75 24.86
C LYS A 192 19.42 34.72 25.94
N ASN A 193 18.26 35.34 25.74
CA ASN A 193 17.64 36.25 26.72
C ASN A 193 17.23 35.50 28.00
N ALA A 194 16.83 34.23 27.88
CA ALA A 194 16.52 33.35 29.00
C ALA A 194 17.79 32.74 29.65
N GLN A 195 18.99 33.18 29.26
CA GLN A 195 20.27 32.62 29.71
C GLN A 195 20.45 31.11 29.49
N ILE A 196 19.75 30.54 28.50
CA ILE A 196 19.91 29.16 28.10
C ILE A 196 21.14 29.01 27.19
N ASN A 197 22.14 28.28 27.65
CA ASN A 197 23.41 28.11 26.95
C ASN A 197 23.58 26.69 26.43
N ILE A 198 22.75 26.32 25.44
CA ILE A 198 22.84 25.03 24.70
C ILE A 198 23.46 25.31 23.33
N LYS A 199 24.43 24.51 22.92
CA LYS A 199 25.02 24.61 21.57
C LYS A 199 24.00 24.31 20.50
N GLU A 200 24.08 25.03 19.38
CA GLU A 200 23.16 24.84 18.26
C GLU A 200 23.17 23.38 17.67
N GLU A 201 24.35 22.76 17.65
CA GLU A 201 24.51 21.38 17.23
C GLU A 201 23.79 20.39 18.17
N GLU A 202 23.85 20.66 19.47
CA GLU A 202 23.15 19.87 20.48
C GLU A 202 21.63 20.04 20.36
N LEU A 203 21.13 21.25 20.16
CA LEU A 203 19.71 21.51 19.88
C LEU A 203 19.27 20.75 18.63
N LYS A 204 20.01 20.81 17.52
CA LYS A 204 19.72 20.04 16.29
C LYS A 204 19.65 18.54 16.58
N LYS A 205 20.54 18.02 17.42
CA LYS A 205 20.55 16.61 17.84
C LYS A 205 19.29 16.25 18.63
N LEU A 206 18.86 17.09 19.57
CA LEU A 206 17.64 16.87 20.37
C LEU A 206 16.38 16.87 19.49
N PHE A 207 16.22 17.83 18.57
CA PHE A 207 15.12 17.85 17.63
C PHE A 207 15.14 16.64 16.68
N LYS A 208 16.32 16.23 16.22
CA LYS A 208 16.49 15.03 15.40
C LYS A 208 16.14 13.76 16.18
N THR A 209 16.51 13.69 17.46
CA THR A 209 16.14 12.57 18.35
C THR A 209 14.64 12.50 18.53
N TYR A 210 13.98 13.63 18.78
CA TYR A 210 12.52 13.69 18.87
C TYR A 210 11.85 13.17 17.60
N LYS A 211 12.24 13.66 16.42
CA LYS A 211 11.70 13.18 15.13
C LYS A 211 11.94 11.69 14.95
N LYS A 212 13.15 11.21 15.22
CA LYS A 212 13.48 9.79 15.05
C LYS A 212 12.65 8.85 15.93
N GLN A 213 12.37 9.24 17.16
CA GLN A 213 11.57 8.42 18.08
C GLN A 213 10.11 8.28 17.62
N ASN A 214 9.61 9.25 16.84
CA ASN A 214 8.25 9.22 16.31
C ASN A 214 8.16 8.65 14.89
N GLU A 215 9.29 8.35 14.24
CA GLU A 215 9.38 7.78 12.88
C GLU A 215 9.77 6.29 12.88
N VAL A 216 9.64 5.59 14.00
CA VAL A 216 9.99 4.16 14.10
C VAL A 216 8.96 3.31 13.36
N ASP A 217 9.43 2.41 12.49
CA ASP A 217 8.60 1.44 11.80
C ASP A 217 8.10 0.37 12.78
N PHE A 218 6.87 -0.09 12.56
CA PHE A 218 6.26 -1.17 13.32
C PHE A 218 6.37 -2.48 12.54
N PHE A 219 6.66 -3.58 13.24
CA PHE A 219 6.79 -4.90 12.63
C PHE A 219 5.99 -5.92 13.45
N ILE A 220 5.55 -6.98 12.77
CA ILE A 220 4.94 -8.17 13.39
C ILE A 220 5.75 -9.38 12.96
N HIS A 221 6.17 -10.22 13.91
CA HIS A 221 6.97 -11.40 13.59
C HIS A 221 6.09 -12.51 12.99
N LYS A 222 6.52 -13.09 11.86
CA LYS A 222 5.78 -14.18 11.19
C LYS A 222 5.73 -15.46 12.02
N ASN A 223 6.82 -15.77 12.74
CA ASN A 223 6.95 -16.97 13.57
C ASN A 223 7.90 -16.73 14.76
N ALA A 224 7.45 -15.95 15.74
CA ALA A 224 8.25 -15.55 16.91
C ALA A 224 8.65 -16.74 17.78
N LYS A 225 7.77 -17.72 17.93
CA LYS A 225 7.99 -18.89 18.83
C LYS A 225 9.20 -19.72 18.40
N GLU A 226 9.20 -20.18 17.16
CA GLU A 226 10.28 -21.01 16.64
C GLU A 226 11.58 -20.24 16.58
N PHE A 227 11.54 -19.01 16.06
CA PHE A 227 12.69 -18.13 15.99
C PHE A 227 13.36 -17.94 17.35
N LEU A 228 12.61 -17.51 18.36
CA LEU A 228 13.18 -17.25 19.68
C LEU A 228 13.66 -18.52 20.39
N LYS A 229 12.97 -19.66 20.24
CA LYS A 229 13.41 -20.93 20.82
C LYS A 229 14.69 -21.44 20.20
N GLU A 230 14.81 -21.37 18.87
CA GLU A 230 16.05 -21.71 18.17
C GLU A 230 17.21 -20.81 18.59
N GLN A 231 16.99 -19.50 18.67
CA GLN A 231 18.01 -18.56 19.10
C GLN A 231 18.39 -18.77 20.57
N PHE A 232 17.44 -19.13 21.43
CA PHE A 232 17.74 -19.45 22.82
C PHE A 232 18.59 -20.73 22.96
N ASP A 233 18.27 -21.76 22.18
CA ASP A 233 19.06 -23.00 22.18
C ASP A 233 20.51 -22.77 21.68
N LEU A 234 20.68 -21.92 20.65
CA LEU A 234 22.00 -21.48 20.19
C LEU A 234 22.76 -20.69 21.27
N TRP A 235 22.09 -19.71 21.89
CA TRP A 235 22.67 -18.92 22.98
C TRP A 235 23.07 -19.82 24.16
N LEU A 236 22.21 -20.76 24.54
CA LEU A 236 22.43 -21.67 25.62
C LEU A 236 23.65 -22.61 25.32
N PHE A 237 23.76 -23.08 24.08
CA PHE A 237 24.90 -23.87 23.62
C PHE A 237 26.24 -23.14 23.81
N PHE A 238 26.30 -21.87 23.41
CA PHE A 238 27.51 -21.05 23.61
C PHE A 238 27.77 -20.82 25.11
N TYR A 239 26.74 -20.48 25.86
CA TYR A 239 26.84 -20.26 27.31
C TYR A 239 27.37 -21.50 28.05
N VAL A 240 26.90 -22.67 27.65
CA VAL A 240 27.31 -23.95 28.24
C VAL A 240 28.74 -24.29 27.87
N ASN A 241 29.15 -24.08 26.60
CA ASN A 241 30.49 -24.40 26.14
C ASN A 241 31.58 -23.53 26.78
N ASP A 242 31.29 -22.29 27.09
CA ASP A 242 32.24 -21.38 27.75
C ASP A 242 32.55 -21.80 29.20
N SER A 243 31.75 -22.70 29.81
CA SER A 243 31.86 -23.11 31.21
C SER A 243 32.04 -24.64 31.41
N ILE A 244 32.51 -25.34 30.41
CA ILE A 244 32.59 -26.81 30.35
C ILE A 244 33.40 -27.47 31.52
N THR A 245 34.26 -26.74 32.20
CA THR A 245 35.16 -27.31 33.23
C THR A 245 34.50 -27.65 34.58
N ASP A 246 33.29 -27.13 34.86
CA ASP A 246 32.67 -27.20 36.19
C ASP A 246 31.24 -27.75 36.17
N TRP A 247 30.96 -28.83 35.50
CA TRP A 247 29.63 -29.44 35.41
C TRP A 247 29.26 -30.23 36.65
N THR A 248 28.45 -29.64 37.52
CA THR A 248 27.81 -30.34 38.64
C THR A 248 26.34 -30.62 38.28
N LYS A 249 25.73 -31.56 39.03
CA LYS A 249 24.29 -31.87 38.87
C LYS A 249 23.43 -30.65 39.08
N GLU A 250 23.77 -29.85 40.10
CA GLU A 250 23.02 -28.60 40.43
C GLU A 250 23.06 -27.63 39.25
N LYS A 251 24.18 -27.55 38.55
CA LYS A 251 24.32 -26.65 37.38
C LYS A 251 23.54 -27.13 36.18
N ILE A 252 23.42 -28.44 35.98
CA ILE A 252 22.58 -29.03 34.94
C ILE A 252 21.11 -28.77 35.24
N ASP A 253 20.68 -28.94 36.49
CA ASP A 253 19.31 -28.67 36.93
C ASP A 253 18.98 -27.19 36.75
N GLU A 254 19.87 -26.28 37.14
CA GLU A 254 19.75 -24.82 36.92
C GLU A 254 19.59 -24.46 35.43
N ILE A 255 20.33 -25.09 34.54
CA ILE A 255 20.25 -24.85 33.09
C ILE A 255 18.92 -25.34 32.55
N ASN A 256 18.44 -26.51 33.00
CA ASN A 256 17.16 -27.06 32.59
C ASN A 256 15.99 -26.15 33.06
N ASP A 257 16.03 -25.68 34.30
CA ASP A 257 15.05 -24.76 34.85
C ASP A 257 15.08 -23.45 34.08
N LEU A 258 16.26 -22.89 33.79
CA LEU A 258 16.41 -21.69 32.99
C LEU A 258 15.79 -21.85 31.59
N LYS A 259 16.03 -23.00 30.93
CA LYS A 259 15.47 -23.30 29.60
C LYS A 259 13.93 -23.34 29.66
N GLN A 260 13.37 -24.03 30.66
CA GLN A 260 11.92 -24.10 30.83
C GLN A 260 11.30 -22.71 31.07
N ILE A 261 11.90 -21.91 31.94
CA ILE A 261 11.47 -20.55 32.24
C ILE A 261 11.53 -19.65 30.98
N ALA A 262 12.67 -19.70 30.28
CA ALA A 262 12.83 -18.90 29.04
C ALA A 262 11.82 -19.31 27.96
N PHE A 263 11.59 -20.62 27.78
CA PHE A 263 10.61 -21.11 26.81
C PHE A 263 9.18 -20.71 27.15
N ALA A 264 8.80 -20.73 28.42
CA ALA A 264 7.48 -20.25 28.83
C ALA A 264 7.30 -18.74 28.58
N ILE A 265 8.34 -17.94 28.82
CA ILE A 265 8.33 -16.51 28.46
C ILE A 265 8.23 -16.32 26.96
N ILE A 266 9.01 -17.08 26.18
CA ILE A 266 8.96 -17.05 24.71
C ILE A 266 7.56 -17.41 24.19
N ASP A 267 6.91 -18.41 24.79
CA ASP A 267 5.55 -18.80 24.41
C ASP A 267 4.56 -17.66 24.64
N LEU A 268 4.64 -16.94 25.76
CA LEU A 268 3.78 -15.79 26.06
C LEU A 268 4.07 -14.60 25.10
N ILE A 269 5.33 -14.35 24.75
CA ILE A 269 5.67 -13.33 23.74
C ILE A 269 5.14 -13.72 22.38
N ALA A 270 5.32 -14.98 21.98
CA ALA A 270 4.87 -15.49 20.70
C ALA A 270 3.34 -15.51 20.58
N ASP A 271 2.63 -15.80 21.67
CA ASP A 271 1.18 -15.72 21.70
C ASP A 271 0.69 -14.30 21.40
N PHE A 272 1.33 -13.29 21.97
CA PHE A 272 1.00 -11.89 21.67
C PHE A 272 1.29 -11.53 20.20
N GLU A 273 2.45 -11.92 19.68
CA GLU A 273 2.80 -11.70 18.25
C GLU A 273 1.81 -12.41 17.31
N ASN A 274 1.35 -13.61 17.68
CA ASN A 274 0.35 -14.36 16.91
C ASN A 274 -1.02 -13.66 16.91
N GLU A 275 -1.42 -13.03 18.01
CA GLU A 275 -2.64 -12.21 18.05
C GLU A 275 -2.53 -10.99 17.14
N LEU A 276 -1.40 -10.25 17.20
CA LEU A 276 -1.15 -9.12 16.31
C LEU A 276 -1.15 -9.56 14.84
N LYS A 277 -0.53 -10.71 14.53
CA LYS A 277 -0.52 -11.30 13.20
C LYS A 277 -1.94 -11.65 12.74
N ALA A 278 -2.76 -12.24 13.61
CA ALA A 278 -4.14 -12.58 13.29
C ALA A 278 -4.98 -11.33 12.93
N ILE A 279 -4.82 -10.24 13.67
CA ILE A 279 -5.48 -8.96 13.37
C ILE A 279 -4.95 -8.37 12.05
N TRP A 280 -3.63 -8.45 11.81
CA TRP A 280 -3.00 -7.97 10.59
C TRP A 280 -3.51 -8.71 9.35
N LEU A 281 -3.60 -10.04 9.43
CA LEU A 281 -4.04 -10.92 8.35
C LEU A 281 -5.57 -11.05 8.24
N LYS A 282 -6.33 -10.52 9.20
CA LYS A 282 -7.78 -10.51 9.14
C LYS A 282 -8.26 -9.81 7.87
N PRO A 283 -9.18 -10.40 7.07
CA PRO A 283 -9.84 -9.69 5.98
C PRO A 283 -10.52 -8.42 6.50
N LYS A 284 -10.51 -7.37 5.70
CA LYS A 284 -11.02 -6.05 6.10
C LYS A 284 -12.43 -5.83 5.57
N PHE A 285 -13.25 -5.12 6.37
CA PHE A 285 -14.55 -4.66 5.92
C PHE A 285 -14.39 -3.61 4.83
N ALA A 286 -15.23 -3.69 3.79
CA ALA A 286 -15.43 -2.60 2.84
C ALA A 286 -16.34 -1.54 3.47
N LYS A 287 -16.05 -0.26 3.20
CA LYS A 287 -16.84 0.87 3.68
C LYS A 287 -16.87 1.98 2.64
N ASN A 288 -17.85 2.87 2.75
CA ASN A 288 -18.01 4.04 1.87
C ASN A 288 -17.98 3.65 0.37
N ALA A 289 -18.71 2.60 0.02
CA ALA A 289 -18.76 2.10 -1.35
C ALA A 289 -19.69 2.96 -2.22
N HIS A 290 -19.13 3.47 -3.31
CA HIS A 290 -19.85 4.27 -4.30
C HIS A 290 -19.53 3.81 -5.72
N TYR A 291 -20.41 4.16 -6.64
CA TYR A 291 -20.30 3.83 -8.05
C TYR A 291 -20.32 5.11 -8.88
N VAL A 292 -19.55 5.13 -9.94
CA VAL A 292 -19.59 6.19 -10.95
C VAL A 292 -19.97 5.57 -12.28
N PHE A 293 -21.06 6.02 -12.87
CA PHE A 293 -21.55 5.58 -14.17
C PHE A 293 -21.59 6.76 -15.13
N SER A 294 -21.12 6.58 -16.36
CA SER A 294 -21.47 7.54 -17.40
C SER A 294 -22.94 7.40 -17.79
N LEU A 295 -23.59 8.48 -18.21
CA LEU A 295 -25.02 8.47 -18.53
C LEU A 295 -25.38 7.49 -19.65
N ASP A 296 -24.49 7.30 -20.65
CA ASP A 296 -24.67 6.32 -21.72
C ASP A 296 -24.63 4.88 -21.18
N THR A 297 -23.78 4.59 -20.20
CA THR A 297 -23.73 3.27 -19.55
C THR A 297 -25.04 2.99 -18.81
N ILE A 298 -25.60 3.96 -18.09
CA ILE A 298 -26.92 3.80 -17.47
C ILE A 298 -27.99 3.54 -18.53
N LYS A 299 -28.03 4.35 -19.60
CA LYS A 299 -29.01 4.21 -20.69
C LYS A 299 -28.91 2.86 -21.41
N SER A 300 -27.72 2.29 -21.50
CA SER A 300 -27.47 1.05 -22.22
C SER A 300 -27.75 -0.23 -21.42
N HIS A 301 -27.60 -0.18 -20.09
CA HIS A 301 -27.61 -1.37 -19.23
C HIS A 301 -28.70 -1.36 -18.16
N SER A 302 -29.36 -0.24 -17.93
CA SER A 302 -30.41 -0.10 -16.92
C SER A 302 -31.79 -0.40 -17.51
N ASN A 303 -32.56 -1.20 -16.81
CA ASN A 303 -33.99 -1.34 -17.10
C ASN A 303 -34.70 -0.06 -16.70
N ASN A 304 -35.58 0.50 -17.58
CA ASN A 304 -36.29 1.77 -17.35
C ASN A 304 -35.36 2.98 -17.12
N ALA A 305 -34.25 3.06 -17.84
CA ALA A 305 -33.22 4.09 -17.68
C ALA A 305 -33.76 5.54 -17.64
N ASP A 306 -34.69 5.89 -18.55
CA ASP A 306 -35.24 7.24 -18.62
C ASP A 306 -36.07 7.61 -17.37
N GLU A 307 -36.84 6.67 -16.82
CA GLU A 307 -37.61 6.90 -15.60
C GLU A 307 -36.67 7.10 -14.40
N ILE A 308 -35.62 6.26 -14.29
CA ILE A 308 -34.62 6.34 -13.21
C ILE A 308 -33.85 7.65 -13.29
N LEU A 309 -33.34 8.02 -14.46
CA LEU A 309 -32.62 9.28 -14.65
C LEU A 309 -33.50 10.49 -14.34
N ASN A 310 -34.79 10.48 -14.75
CA ASN A 310 -35.73 11.52 -14.40
C ASN A 310 -36.01 11.61 -12.90
N SER A 311 -35.94 10.49 -12.14
CA SER A 311 -36.03 10.49 -10.68
C SER A 311 -34.76 11.08 -10.07
N ILE A 312 -33.59 10.70 -10.58
CA ILE A 312 -32.28 11.19 -10.12
C ILE A 312 -32.13 12.69 -10.36
N TYR A 313 -32.56 13.22 -11.51
CA TYR A 313 -32.46 14.63 -11.80
C TYR A 313 -33.37 15.51 -10.88
N LYS A 314 -34.29 14.90 -10.19
CA LYS A 314 -35.15 15.55 -9.18
C LYS A 314 -34.67 15.24 -7.74
N ASP A 315 -33.57 14.50 -7.59
CA ASP A 315 -33.03 14.19 -6.27
C ASP A 315 -32.64 15.47 -5.52
N ILE A 316 -32.90 15.48 -4.22
CA ILE A 316 -32.62 16.62 -3.36
C ILE A 316 -31.14 17.03 -3.36
N ASN A 317 -30.24 16.06 -3.55
CA ASN A 317 -28.80 16.28 -3.53
C ASN A 317 -28.19 16.46 -4.93
N PHE A 318 -29.00 16.39 -6.02
CA PHE A 318 -28.47 16.43 -7.38
C PHE A 318 -27.73 17.73 -7.72
N ASN A 319 -28.01 18.82 -7.01
CA ASN A 319 -27.26 20.07 -7.15
C ASN A 319 -25.78 19.92 -6.80
N GLU A 320 -25.40 19.01 -5.90
CA GLU A 320 -24.01 18.73 -5.57
C GLU A 320 -23.29 18.02 -6.73
N GLN A 321 -24.01 17.13 -7.43
CA GLN A 321 -23.49 16.51 -8.65
C GLN A 321 -23.25 17.54 -9.76
N ILE A 322 -24.16 18.49 -9.94
CA ILE A 322 -24.00 19.61 -10.90
C ILE A 322 -22.80 20.48 -10.50
N ALA A 323 -22.63 20.76 -9.21
CA ALA A 323 -21.49 21.52 -8.72
C ALA A 323 -20.16 20.81 -9.02
N GLU A 324 -20.06 19.50 -8.82
CA GLU A 324 -18.88 18.72 -9.18
C GLU A 324 -18.61 18.75 -10.69
N TRP A 325 -19.62 18.62 -11.53
CA TRP A 325 -19.45 18.71 -12.99
C TRP A 325 -18.91 20.08 -13.44
N LYS A 326 -19.33 21.18 -12.77
CA LYS A 326 -18.80 22.53 -13.00
C LYS A 326 -17.34 22.64 -12.55
N GLU A 327 -17.03 22.16 -11.35
CA GLU A 327 -15.66 22.14 -10.80
C GLU A 327 -14.68 21.38 -11.71
N LEU A 328 -15.11 20.24 -12.24
CA LEU A 328 -14.33 19.44 -13.17
C LEU A 328 -14.35 19.97 -14.62
N ASN A 329 -15.03 21.08 -14.89
CA ASN A 329 -15.20 21.70 -16.21
C ASN A 329 -15.87 20.78 -17.26
N PHE A 330 -16.79 19.92 -16.85
CA PHE A 330 -17.59 19.09 -17.77
C PHE A 330 -18.77 19.89 -18.35
N ILE A 331 -19.27 20.83 -17.60
CA ILE A 331 -20.32 21.77 -17.96
C ILE A 331 -19.91 23.20 -17.58
N ASN A 332 -20.49 24.19 -18.25
CA ASN A 332 -20.30 25.61 -17.92
C ASN A 332 -21.42 26.14 -16.99
N ASP A 333 -21.31 27.40 -16.58
CA ASP A 333 -22.30 28.05 -15.71
C ASP A 333 -23.69 28.23 -16.34
N GLU A 334 -23.79 28.22 -17.67
CA GLU A 334 -25.03 28.33 -18.43
C GLU A 334 -25.75 26.97 -18.59
N PHE A 335 -25.24 25.90 -18.02
CA PHE A 335 -25.82 24.56 -18.12
C PHE A 335 -27.27 24.55 -17.60
N ASP A 336 -28.20 24.13 -18.47
CA ASP A 336 -29.59 23.83 -18.10
C ASP A 336 -29.80 22.31 -18.10
N ILE A 337 -30.36 21.77 -17.03
CA ILE A 337 -30.65 20.34 -16.87
C ILE A 337 -31.52 19.78 -18.01
N LYS A 338 -32.34 20.63 -18.66
CA LYS A 338 -33.16 20.22 -19.80
C LYS A 338 -32.34 19.77 -21.00
N ALA A 339 -31.11 20.25 -21.11
CA ALA A 339 -30.17 19.87 -22.18
C ALA A 339 -29.35 18.60 -21.87
N ILE A 340 -29.54 17.97 -20.71
CA ILE A 340 -28.70 16.81 -20.27
C ILE A 340 -28.77 15.61 -21.23
N ASN A 341 -29.84 15.53 -22.03
CA ASN A 341 -29.99 14.47 -23.02
C ASN A 341 -29.32 14.78 -24.36
N ASP A 342 -28.70 15.96 -24.54
CA ASP A 342 -27.89 16.26 -25.71
C ASP A 342 -26.72 15.28 -25.83
N GLU A 343 -26.34 14.91 -27.05
CA GLU A 343 -25.24 13.97 -27.36
C GLU A 343 -23.92 14.35 -26.72
N LYS A 344 -23.65 15.64 -26.54
CA LYS A 344 -22.42 16.17 -25.91
C LYS A 344 -22.30 15.83 -24.41
N TYR A 345 -23.40 15.52 -23.74
CA TYR A 345 -23.44 15.22 -22.31
C TYR A 345 -23.61 13.72 -21.99
N LYS A 346 -23.65 12.87 -22.99
CA LYS A 346 -23.90 11.42 -22.81
C LYS A 346 -22.88 10.71 -21.91
N PHE A 347 -21.66 11.24 -21.82
CA PHE A 347 -20.61 10.66 -21.00
C PHE A 347 -20.44 11.34 -19.64
N LEU A 348 -21.33 12.27 -19.24
CA LEU A 348 -21.25 12.85 -17.90
C LEU A 348 -21.25 11.75 -16.82
N PRO A 349 -20.27 11.77 -15.90
CA PRO A 349 -20.18 10.78 -14.85
C PRO A 349 -21.14 11.10 -13.70
N LEU A 350 -22.09 10.22 -13.45
CA LEU A 350 -22.98 10.24 -12.30
C LEU A 350 -22.35 9.46 -11.14
N ASP A 351 -22.11 10.12 -10.02
CA ASP A 351 -21.55 9.52 -8.81
C ASP A 351 -22.65 9.25 -7.79
N THR A 352 -22.78 8.01 -7.37
CA THR A 352 -23.82 7.59 -6.42
C THR A 352 -23.67 8.18 -5.03
N LYS A 353 -22.52 8.76 -4.68
CA LYS A 353 -22.33 9.47 -3.40
C LYS A 353 -23.26 10.68 -3.23
N TYR A 354 -23.77 11.24 -4.34
CA TYR A 354 -24.68 12.37 -4.35
C TYR A 354 -26.17 11.98 -4.43
N LEU A 355 -26.46 10.69 -4.44
CA LEU A 355 -27.84 10.23 -4.52
C LEU A 355 -28.41 10.03 -3.13
N SER A 356 -29.72 10.35 -3.00
CA SER A 356 -30.49 9.88 -1.86
C SER A 356 -30.51 8.36 -1.81
N GLU A 357 -30.72 7.79 -0.63
CA GLU A 357 -30.75 6.33 -0.46
C GLU A 357 -31.79 5.66 -1.39
N GLU A 358 -32.93 6.30 -1.58
CA GLU A 358 -33.97 5.81 -2.49
C GLU A 358 -33.48 5.72 -3.94
N ASN A 359 -32.90 6.79 -4.48
CA ASN A 359 -32.39 6.81 -5.85
C ASN A 359 -31.14 5.94 -6.03
N TYR A 360 -30.30 5.81 -4.98
CA TYR A 360 -29.18 4.86 -4.97
C TYR A 360 -29.66 3.42 -5.24
N TYR A 361 -30.63 2.93 -4.45
CA TYR A 361 -31.11 1.56 -4.63
C TYR A 361 -31.94 1.40 -5.92
N LYS A 362 -32.73 2.38 -6.32
CA LYS A 362 -33.44 2.36 -7.63
C LYS A 362 -32.48 2.20 -8.79
N LEU A 363 -31.36 2.93 -8.78
CA LEU A 363 -30.34 2.83 -9.82
C LEU A 363 -29.68 1.46 -9.83
N LEU A 364 -29.18 0.98 -8.67
CA LEU A 364 -28.46 -0.29 -8.61
C LEU A 364 -29.37 -1.50 -8.92
N GLN A 365 -30.62 -1.44 -8.49
CA GLN A 365 -31.62 -2.48 -8.76
C GLN A 365 -31.93 -2.60 -10.26
N SER A 366 -31.75 -1.55 -11.04
CA SER A 366 -32.07 -1.53 -12.45
C SER A 366 -31.11 -2.33 -13.33
N PHE A 367 -29.94 -2.67 -12.84
CA PHE A 367 -28.95 -3.44 -13.56
C PHE A 367 -29.15 -4.94 -13.34
N GLU A 368 -29.06 -5.74 -14.41
CA GLU A 368 -29.16 -7.20 -14.31
C GLU A 368 -27.89 -7.84 -13.74
N ASN A 369 -26.72 -7.25 -14.02
CA ASN A 369 -25.42 -7.73 -13.59
C ASN A 369 -24.47 -6.56 -13.31
N LEU A 370 -24.51 -6.09 -12.06
CA LEU A 370 -23.81 -4.86 -11.65
C LEU A 370 -22.28 -4.97 -11.84
N ASP A 371 -21.64 -6.04 -11.34
CA ASP A 371 -20.19 -6.17 -11.41
C ASP A 371 -19.68 -6.39 -12.85
N GLU A 372 -20.52 -6.89 -13.76
CA GLU A 372 -20.15 -7.13 -15.16
C GLU A 372 -20.00 -5.83 -15.95
N ILE A 373 -20.87 -4.85 -15.68
CA ILE A 373 -20.83 -3.55 -16.35
C ILE A 373 -19.71 -2.65 -15.87
N LEU A 374 -19.09 -2.95 -14.71
CA LEU A 374 -17.97 -2.19 -14.21
C LEU A 374 -16.71 -2.47 -15.02
N ASN A 375 -16.04 -1.40 -15.41
CA ASN A 375 -14.72 -1.45 -16.04
C ASN A 375 -13.59 -1.57 -15.00
N GLY A 376 -13.84 -1.17 -13.75
CA GLY A 376 -12.81 -1.28 -12.73
C GLY A 376 -13.27 -0.99 -11.30
N GLU A 377 -12.34 -1.23 -10.40
CA GLU A 377 -12.49 -0.96 -8.98
C GLU A 377 -11.32 -0.13 -8.46
N LEU A 378 -11.62 0.89 -7.64
CA LEU A 378 -10.68 1.68 -6.87
C LEU A 378 -10.82 1.36 -5.39
N VAL A 379 -9.71 1.06 -4.72
CA VAL A 379 -9.71 0.69 -3.31
C VAL A 379 -8.76 1.61 -2.53
N LYS A 380 -9.30 2.36 -1.57
CA LYS A 380 -8.48 3.12 -0.63
C LYS A 380 -8.09 2.23 0.54
N ALA A 381 -6.82 1.81 0.56
CA ALA A 381 -6.29 0.95 1.61
C ALA A 381 -4.76 0.91 1.60
N ASP A 382 -4.15 0.44 2.70
CA ASP A 382 -2.80 -0.12 2.63
C ASP A 382 -2.80 -1.28 1.63
N ASN A 383 -1.80 -1.31 0.75
CA ASN A 383 -1.75 -2.27 -0.34
C ASN A 383 -1.62 -3.73 0.12
N PHE A 384 -0.94 -4.01 1.26
CA PHE A 384 -0.93 -5.35 1.83
C PHE A 384 -2.33 -5.78 2.29
N GLN A 385 -3.06 -4.87 2.96
CA GLN A 385 -4.42 -5.13 3.41
C GLN A 385 -5.38 -5.35 2.23
N ALA A 386 -5.23 -4.57 1.18
CA ALA A 386 -6.01 -4.76 -0.05
C ALA A 386 -5.72 -6.10 -0.71
N LEU A 387 -4.45 -6.44 -0.93
CA LEU A 387 -4.04 -7.73 -1.49
C LEU A 387 -4.60 -8.89 -0.66
N ASN A 388 -4.46 -8.84 0.67
CA ASN A 388 -4.97 -9.88 1.56
C ASN A 388 -6.50 -10.02 1.50
N SER A 389 -7.25 -8.91 1.52
CA SER A 389 -8.71 -8.90 1.55
C SER A 389 -9.36 -9.26 0.20
N LEU A 390 -8.70 -8.90 -0.90
CA LEU A 390 -9.20 -9.14 -2.26
C LEU A 390 -8.74 -10.49 -2.85
N MET A 391 -7.85 -11.19 -2.17
CA MET A 391 -7.31 -12.48 -2.63
C MET A 391 -8.42 -13.46 -3.05
N PRO A 392 -9.48 -13.69 -2.26
CA PRO A 392 -10.51 -14.67 -2.66
C PRO A 392 -11.25 -14.29 -3.94
N LYS A 393 -11.36 -12.99 -4.26
CA LYS A 393 -12.05 -12.48 -5.44
C LYS A 393 -11.20 -12.56 -6.71
N TYR A 394 -9.89 -12.30 -6.59
CA TYR A 394 -9.02 -12.06 -7.73
C TYR A 394 -7.87 -13.06 -7.89
N GLN A 395 -7.70 -14.04 -7.00
CA GLN A 395 -6.68 -15.07 -7.12
C GLN A 395 -6.73 -15.76 -8.49
N GLY A 396 -5.59 -15.78 -9.20
CA GLY A 396 -5.46 -16.41 -10.50
C GLY A 396 -6.20 -15.72 -11.65
N LYS A 397 -6.69 -14.48 -11.48
CA LYS A 397 -7.53 -13.78 -12.47
C LYS A 397 -6.87 -12.56 -13.13
N ILE A 398 -5.75 -12.09 -12.61
CA ILE A 398 -5.09 -10.88 -13.10
C ILE A 398 -4.13 -11.23 -14.23
N ASP A 399 -4.28 -10.60 -15.40
CA ASP A 399 -3.41 -10.84 -16.54
C ASP A 399 -2.15 -9.96 -16.54
N LEU A 400 -2.23 -8.79 -15.94
CA LEU A 400 -1.12 -7.84 -15.89
C LEU A 400 -1.09 -7.10 -14.55
N ILE A 401 0.04 -7.19 -13.85
CA ILE A 401 0.34 -6.31 -12.72
C ILE A 401 1.49 -5.38 -13.14
N TYR A 402 1.30 -4.08 -12.95
CA TYR A 402 2.35 -3.08 -13.03
C TYR A 402 2.37 -2.28 -11.74
N ILE A 403 3.55 -2.10 -11.18
CA ILE A 403 3.74 -1.26 -9.99
C ILE A 403 4.93 -0.34 -10.12
N ASP A 404 4.77 0.84 -9.53
CA ASP A 404 5.77 1.91 -9.39
C ASP A 404 5.91 2.26 -7.89
N PRO A 405 6.55 1.37 -7.08
CA PRO A 405 6.65 1.54 -5.64
C PRO A 405 7.65 2.65 -5.27
N PRO A 406 7.74 3.07 -3.99
CA PRO A 406 8.80 3.96 -3.53
C PRO A 406 10.19 3.44 -3.89
N PHE A 407 11.04 4.28 -4.48
CA PHE A 407 12.38 3.88 -4.97
C PHE A 407 13.46 3.91 -3.90
N ASN A 408 13.12 4.24 -2.67
CA ASN A 408 14.06 4.40 -1.54
C ASN A 408 15.14 5.47 -1.82
N THR A 409 14.75 6.57 -2.45
CA THR A 409 15.66 7.67 -2.84
C THR A 409 16.13 8.50 -1.68
N GLY A 410 15.42 8.45 -0.55
CA GLY A 410 15.65 9.31 0.62
C GLY A 410 15.14 10.75 0.43
N SER A 411 14.43 11.02 -0.66
CA SER A 411 13.87 12.33 -0.99
C SER A 411 12.57 12.61 -0.25
N ASP A 412 12.19 13.89 -0.16
CA ASP A 412 10.95 14.33 0.46
C ASP A 412 9.82 14.37 -0.58
N PHE A 413 9.14 13.23 -0.74
CA PHE A 413 7.87 13.13 -1.46
C PHE A 413 6.67 13.23 -0.48
N ASP A 414 5.45 13.32 -1.00
CA ASP A 414 4.23 13.26 -0.19
C ASP A 414 4.00 11.90 0.47
N TYR A 415 4.76 10.89 0.07
CA TYR A 415 4.80 9.56 0.65
C TYR A 415 6.19 9.23 1.22
N LYS A 416 6.27 8.23 2.11
CA LYS A 416 7.53 7.77 2.68
C LYS A 416 8.38 7.10 1.60
N ASP A 417 9.52 7.71 1.24
CA ASP A 417 10.52 7.17 0.30
C ASP A 417 11.91 7.05 0.92
N LYS A 418 11.95 6.96 2.25
CA LYS A 418 13.18 6.78 3.00
C LYS A 418 13.04 5.60 3.93
N PHE A 419 13.49 4.45 3.45
CA PHE A 419 13.54 3.21 4.20
C PHE A 419 14.99 2.79 4.43
N GLN A 420 15.20 1.97 5.45
CA GLN A 420 16.39 1.14 5.47
C GLN A 420 16.22 0.02 4.41
N ASP A 421 17.32 -0.44 3.86
CA ASP A 421 17.29 -1.41 2.76
C ASP A 421 16.54 -2.69 3.14
N SER A 422 16.73 -3.21 4.37
CA SER A 422 16.01 -4.39 4.84
C SER A 422 14.52 -4.14 5.07
N THR A 423 14.14 -2.94 5.51
CA THR A 423 12.74 -2.54 5.68
C THR A 423 12.06 -2.45 4.32
N TRP A 424 12.71 -1.83 3.34
CA TRP A 424 12.21 -1.77 1.97
C TRP A 424 12.04 -3.18 1.36
N LEU A 425 13.02 -4.06 1.56
CA LEU A 425 12.94 -5.45 1.11
C LEU A 425 11.78 -6.20 1.76
N SER A 426 11.59 -6.04 3.08
CA SER A 426 10.45 -6.66 3.78
C SER A 426 9.10 -6.14 3.31
N LEU A 427 8.99 -4.81 3.10
CA LEU A 427 7.79 -4.19 2.56
C LEU A 427 7.45 -4.77 1.19
N MET A 428 8.42 -4.83 0.29
CA MET A 428 8.24 -5.33 -1.07
C MET A 428 7.97 -6.83 -1.09
N HIS A 429 8.73 -7.62 -0.35
CA HIS A 429 8.58 -9.09 -0.30
C HIS A 429 7.18 -9.51 0.12
N ASN A 430 6.67 -8.95 1.22
CA ASN A 430 5.34 -9.28 1.73
C ASN A 430 4.24 -9.03 0.68
N ARG A 431 4.40 -8.01 -0.15
CA ARG A 431 3.43 -7.62 -1.18
C ARG A 431 3.60 -8.41 -2.48
N LEU A 432 4.84 -8.70 -2.85
CA LEU A 432 5.14 -9.49 -4.05
C LEU A 432 4.69 -10.95 -3.91
N GLU A 433 4.86 -11.56 -2.72
CA GLU A 433 4.34 -12.90 -2.43
C GLU A 433 2.82 -12.98 -2.68
N LEU A 434 2.06 -12.01 -2.15
CA LEU A 434 0.62 -11.96 -2.38
C LEU A 434 0.27 -11.65 -3.84
N ALA A 435 0.97 -10.68 -4.44
CA ALA A 435 0.69 -10.25 -5.82
C ALA A 435 0.90 -11.37 -6.84
N LYS A 436 1.86 -12.25 -6.64
CA LYS A 436 2.09 -13.44 -7.48
C LYS A 436 0.85 -14.33 -7.54
N GLU A 437 0.15 -14.49 -6.41
CA GLU A 437 -1.07 -15.31 -6.33
C GLU A 437 -2.25 -14.71 -7.12
N PHE A 438 -2.28 -13.39 -7.32
CA PHE A 438 -3.31 -12.73 -8.14
C PHE A 438 -3.16 -13.04 -9.62
N LEU A 439 -1.94 -13.26 -10.11
CA LEU A 439 -1.69 -13.48 -11.52
C LEU A 439 -2.35 -14.76 -12.03
N SER A 440 -2.94 -14.67 -13.21
CA SER A 440 -3.36 -15.83 -14.00
C SER A 440 -2.14 -16.65 -14.45
N ASP A 441 -2.35 -17.87 -14.92
CA ASP A 441 -1.26 -18.72 -15.45
C ASP A 441 -0.52 -18.08 -16.64
N LYS A 442 -1.14 -17.09 -17.29
CA LYS A 442 -0.55 -16.30 -18.39
C LYS A 442 -0.22 -14.87 -17.97
N GLY A 443 -0.25 -14.62 -16.67
CA GLY A 443 -0.07 -13.28 -16.10
C GLY A 443 1.37 -12.78 -16.17
N SER A 444 1.49 -11.47 -16.33
CA SER A 444 2.74 -10.72 -16.41
C SER A 444 2.87 -9.76 -15.24
N PHE A 445 4.09 -9.63 -14.71
CA PHE A 445 4.42 -8.71 -13.65
C PHE A 445 5.49 -7.72 -14.09
N TYR A 446 5.25 -6.42 -13.86
CA TYR A 446 6.18 -5.35 -14.19
C TYR A 446 6.51 -4.54 -12.94
N LEU A 447 7.79 -4.50 -12.57
CA LEU A 447 8.32 -3.69 -11.46
C LEU A 447 9.15 -2.55 -12.02
N HIS A 448 8.69 -1.33 -11.81
CA HIS A 448 9.37 -0.12 -12.23
C HIS A 448 10.21 0.46 -11.08
N LEU A 449 11.48 0.65 -11.29
CA LEU A 449 12.42 1.16 -10.30
C LEU A 449 13.49 2.02 -10.95
N ASP A 450 14.02 2.98 -10.21
CA ASP A 450 15.19 3.73 -10.59
C ASP A 450 16.50 3.02 -10.13
N HIS A 451 17.63 3.67 -10.39
CA HIS A 451 18.96 3.16 -10.05
C HIS A 451 19.21 2.94 -8.53
N ASN A 452 18.38 3.49 -7.64
CA ASN A 452 18.55 3.29 -6.19
C ASN A 452 18.08 1.92 -5.74
N ALA A 453 17.07 1.37 -6.38
CA ALA A 453 16.43 0.13 -5.94
C ALA A 453 16.37 -0.99 -6.99
N ASN A 454 16.70 -0.73 -8.28
CA ASN A 454 16.53 -1.70 -9.38
C ASN A 454 17.24 -3.03 -9.14
N TYR A 455 18.47 -3.02 -8.65
CA TYR A 455 19.25 -4.25 -8.40
C TYR A 455 18.66 -5.09 -7.26
N ARG A 456 18.17 -4.44 -6.18
CA ARG A 456 17.49 -5.14 -5.09
C ARG A 456 16.14 -5.70 -5.54
N GLY A 457 15.40 -4.90 -6.32
CA GLY A 457 14.12 -5.33 -6.89
C GLY A 457 14.27 -6.53 -7.80
N ARG A 458 15.31 -6.57 -8.62
CA ARG A 458 15.60 -7.71 -9.50
C ARG A 458 15.88 -9.00 -8.71
N GLU A 459 16.75 -8.94 -7.69
CA GLU A 459 17.04 -10.09 -6.84
C GLU A 459 15.80 -10.59 -6.08
N LEU A 460 14.98 -9.64 -5.60
CA LEU A 460 13.75 -9.97 -4.90
C LEU A 460 12.71 -10.65 -5.82
N LEU A 461 12.61 -10.19 -7.07
CA LEU A 461 11.74 -10.84 -8.06
C LEU A 461 12.26 -12.24 -8.44
N ASN A 462 13.56 -12.43 -8.53
CA ASN A 462 14.13 -13.77 -8.73
C ASN A 462 13.77 -14.72 -7.57
N GLU A 463 13.81 -14.22 -6.32
CA GLU A 463 13.40 -15.00 -5.14
C GLU A 463 11.92 -15.38 -5.18
N VAL A 464 11.04 -14.41 -5.48
CA VAL A 464 9.59 -14.61 -5.43
C VAL A 464 9.05 -15.35 -6.66
N PHE A 465 9.48 -14.96 -7.86
CA PHE A 465 8.94 -15.49 -9.12
C PHE A 465 9.75 -16.67 -9.70
N GLY A 466 11.03 -16.78 -9.36
CA GLY A 466 12.00 -17.67 -9.99
C GLY A 466 12.76 -16.96 -11.11
N GLU A 467 14.09 -17.18 -11.19
CA GLU A 467 14.95 -16.56 -12.19
C GLU A 467 14.57 -16.96 -13.62
N GLU A 468 14.07 -18.17 -13.81
CA GLU A 468 13.60 -18.72 -15.08
C GLU A 468 12.35 -18.01 -15.63
N ASN A 469 11.66 -17.28 -14.80
CA ASN A 469 10.46 -16.52 -15.18
C ASN A 469 10.76 -15.05 -15.55
N PHE A 470 12.03 -14.66 -15.51
CA PHE A 470 12.44 -13.38 -16.03
C PHE A 470 12.33 -13.34 -17.56
N VAL A 471 11.73 -12.26 -18.09
CA VAL A 471 11.51 -12.07 -19.51
C VAL A 471 12.45 -11.01 -20.07
N ASN A 472 12.35 -9.75 -19.58
CA ASN A 472 13.16 -8.63 -20.02
C ASN A 472 13.43 -7.64 -18.88
N GLU A 473 14.53 -6.91 -18.99
CA GLU A 473 14.71 -5.60 -18.38
C GLU A 473 14.46 -4.54 -19.46
N ILE A 474 13.44 -3.71 -19.26
CA ILE A 474 13.11 -2.60 -20.14
C ILE A 474 13.74 -1.35 -19.57
N VAL A 475 14.53 -0.65 -20.39
CA VAL A 475 15.12 0.64 -20.04
C VAL A 475 14.25 1.74 -20.61
N TRP A 476 13.56 2.47 -19.74
CA TRP A 476 12.84 3.67 -20.10
C TRP A 476 13.77 4.87 -20.01
N SER A 477 14.17 5.44 -21.14
CA SER A 477 15.03 6.61 -21.22
C SER A 477 14.24 7.88 -21.52
N TYR A 478 14.65 8.97 -20.86
CA TYR A 478 14.01 10.28 -21.00
C TYR A 478 15.03 11.39 -20.84
N ASP A 479 14.80 12.54 -21.49
CA ASP A 479 15.67 13.71 -21.37
C ASP A 479 15.21 14.58 -20.22
N LYS A 480 15.97 14.61 -19.12
CA LYS A 480 15.73 15.48 -17.97
C LYS A 480 16.94 16.39 -17.78
N TRP A 481 16.70 17.70 -17.77
CA TRP A 481 17.75 18.65 -17.45
C TRP A 481 18.10 18.56 -15.95
N THR A 482 19.23 17.96 -15.67
CA THR A 482 19.80 17.91 -14.32
C THR A 482 21.24 18.38 -14.40
N SER A 483 21.67 19.26 -13.47
CA SER A 483 23.08 19.58 -13.31
C SER A 483 23.78 18.34 -12.73
N SER A 484 24.67 17.71 -13.49
CA SER A 484 25.56 16.68 -12.96
C SER A 484 26.94 17.28 -12.74
N GLY A 485 27.48 17.16 -11.50
CA GLY A 485 28.82 17.62 -11.20
C GLY A 485 29.89 16.68 -11.76
N LEU A 486 30.07 15.51 -11.14
CA LEU A 486 31.18 14.58 -11.43
C LEU A 486 30.73 13.23 -12.02
N SER A 487 29.52 13.13 -12.56
CA SER A 487 28.97 11.88 -13.13
C SER A 487 28.11 12.14 -14.35
N PHE A 488 27.83 11.10 -15.13
CA PHE A 488 26.83 11.18 -16.20
C PHE A 488 25.44 11.44 -15.64
N GLN A 489 24.58 12.09 -16.42
CA GLN A 489 23.19 12.32 -16.07
C GLN A 489 22.41 11.00 -15.99
N LYS A 490 21.59 10.86 -14.95
CA LYS A 490 20.75 9.68 -14.73
C LYS A 490 19.39 9.93 -15.37
N ASN A 491 19.25 9.53 -16.62
CA ASN A 491 18.10 9.81 -17.47
C ASN A 491 17.36 8.52 -17.88
N HIS A 492 17.33 7.53 -17.03
CA HIS A 492 16.57 6.31 -17.27
C HIS A 492 16.12 5.64 -15.98
N ASP A 493 15.04 4.89 -16.07
CA ASP A 493 14.57 3.94 -15.10
C ASP A 493 14.55 2.53 -15.70
N SER A 494 14.55 1.50 -14.84
CA SER A 494 14.47 0.09 -15.22
C SER A 494 13.08 -0.46 -14.90
N ILE A 495 12.50 -1.21 -15.84
CA ILE A 495 11.24 -1.92 -15.64
C ILE A 495 11.52 -3.41 -15.82
N MET A 496 11.46 -4.16 -14.71
CA MET A 496 11.69 -5.60 -14.69
C MET A 496 10.42 -6.32 -15.10
N PHE A 497 10.48 -7.13 -16.14
CA PHE A 497 9.37 -7.91 -16.66
C PHE A 497 9.53 -9.38 -16.31
N PHE A 498 8.57 -9.92 -15.56
CA PHE A 498 8.46 -11.33 -15.18
C PHE A 498 7.13 -11.90 -15.65
N LYS A 499 7.08 -13.19 -15.86
CA LYS A 499 5.86 -13.97 -16.08
C LYS A 499 5.57 -14.85 -14.86
N LYS A 500 4.33 -15.33 -14.70
CA LYS A 500 4.03 -16.37 -13.70
C LYS A 500 4.47 -17.75 -14.21
N ASP A 501 3.79 -18.27 -15.20
CA ASP A 501 4.10 -19.55 -15.85
C ASP A 501 4.21 -19.38 -17.36
N ASN A 502 3.10 -19.11 -18.03
CA ASN A 502 3.01 -18.76 -19.43
C ASN A 502 2.93 -17.24 -19.60
N ILE A 503 2.72 -16.76 -20.81
CA ILE A 503 2.69 -15.34 -21.10
C ILE A 503 1.66 -14.99 -22.17
N ILE A 504 0.93 -13.89 -21.97
CA ILE A 504 0.30 -13.13 -23.03
C ILE A 504 1.34 -12.15 -23.55
N PHE A 505 1.77 -12.29 -24.80
CA PHE A 505 2.72 -11.36 -25.39
C PHE A 505 2.33 -11.00 -26.81
N ASN A 506 1.77 -9.80 -26.98
CA ASN A 506 1.44 -9.22 -28.27
C ASN A 506 2.66 -8.52 -28.82
N LYS A 507 3.18 -8.98 -29.96
CA LYS A 507 4.39 -8.42 -30.58
C LYS A 507 4.11 -7.00 -31.08
N LEU A 508 4.57 -6.01 -30.34
CA LEU A 508 4.51 -4.62 -30.73
C LEU A 508 5.58 -4.32 -31.77
N LYS A 509 5.22 -3.48 -32.75
CA LYS A 509 6.13 -3.03 -33.80
C LYS A 509 6.30 -1.51 -33.75
N GLU A 510 7.47 -1.04 -34.13
CA GLU A 510 7.80 0.39 -34.24
C GLU A 510 8.28 0.78 -35.62
N ILE A 511 7.88 1.96 -36.07
CA ILE A 511 8.39 2.56 -37.31
C ILE A 511 9.46 3.60 -36.93
N THR A 512 10.73 3.19 -36.96
CA THR A 512 11.86 4.09 -36.67
C THR A 512 12.02 5.14 -37.77
N ASP A 513 12.68 6.27 -37.50
CA ASP A 513 12.89 7.33 -38.50
C ASP A 513 13.66 6.84 -39.75
N ASN A 514 14.64 5.97 -39.55
CA ASN A 514 15.33 5.29 -40.65
C ASN A 514 14.35 4.44 -41.49
N LEU A 515 13.37 3.83 -40.86
CA LEU A 515 12.35 3.04 -41.54
C LEU A 515 11.33 3.93 -42.26
N LYS A 516 10.96 5.09 -41.67
CA LYS A 516 10.13 6.12 -42.34
C LYS A 516 10.78 6.62 -43.64
N GLU A 517 12.10 6.87 -43.63
CA GLU A 517 12.84 7.26 -44.84
C GLU A 517 12.84 6.14 -45.88
N LYS A 518 13.01 4.88 -45.47
CA LYS A 518 12.94 3.73 -46.38
C LYS A 518 11.54 3.55 -46.95
N TYR A 519 10.49 3.78 -46.22
CA TYR A 519 9.12 3.78 -46.72
C TYR A 519 8.90 4.91 -47.73
N LYS A 520 9.36 6.13 -47.43
CA LYS A 520 9.31 7.24 -48.38
C LYS A 520 10.06 6.93 -49.69
N LYS A 521 11.20 6.26 -49.59
CA LYS A 521 11.99 5.84 -50.76
C LYS A 521 11.37 4.66 -51.49
N GLY A 522 10.59 3.85 -50.81
CA GLY A 522 9.91 2.66 -51.32
C GLY A 522 10.79 1.40 -51.41
N TYR A 523 12.11 1.50 -51.23
CA TYR A 523 13.04 0.36 -51.29
C TYR A 523 14.33 0.61 -50.51
N SER A 524 15.06 -0.47 -50.21
CA SER A 524 16.48 -0.42 -49.86
C SER A 524 17.25 -1.54 -50.53
N LEU A 525 18.55 -1.28 -50.84
CA LEU A 525 19.48 -2.26 -51.42
C LEU A 525 20.38 -2.85 -50.32
N GLY A 526 20.74 -4.11 -50.44
CA GLY A 526 21.61 -4.81 -49.52
C GLY A 526 20.85 -5.34 -48.29
N GLY A 527 21.42 -5.23 -47.11
CA GLY A 527 20.93 -5.90 -45.88
C GLY A 527 21.46 -7.32 -45.80
N GLY A 528 20.82 -8.18 -45.01
CA GLY A 528 21.22 -9.60 -44.82
C GLY A 528 21.22 -10.47 -46.09
N PHE A 529 20.79 -9.94 -47.21
CA PHE A 529 20.65 -10.64 -48.51
C PHE A 529 21.79 -10.35 -49.49
N GLY A 530 22.86 -9.67 -49.06
CA GLY A 530 24.01 -9.34 -49.90
C GLY A 530 23.78 -8.13 -50.85
N LYS A 531 24.73 -7.87 -51.73
CA LYS A 531 24.69 -6.70 -52.66
C LYS A 531 23.50 -6.75 -53.63
N ASP A 532 22.99 -7.95 -53.90
CA ASP A 532 21.89 -8.18 -54.86
C ASP A 532 20.51 -8.25 -54.18
N GLY A 533 20.44 -7.91 -52.89
CA GLY A 533 19.18 -7.87 -52.17
C GLY A 533 18.39 -6.59 -52.40
N LEU A 534 17.10 -6.70 -52.76
CA LEU A 534 16.16 -5.59 -52.87
C LEU A 534 15.04 -5.80 -51.84
N VAL A 535 15.00 -4.95 -50.81
CA VAL A 535 13.90 -4.92 -49.83
C VAL A 535 12.89 -3.88 -50.32
N VAL A 536 11.68 -4.34 -50.58
CA VAL A 536 10.56 -3.54 -51.08
C VAL A 536 9.66 -3.12 -49.95
N TYR A 537 9.50 -1.81 -49.76
CA TYR A 537 8.60 -1.18 -48.76
C TYR A 537 7.31 -0.68 -49.41
N ASP A 538 7.36 -0.28 -50.68
CA ASP A 538 6.20 0.14 -51.47
C ASP A 538 6.18 -0.57 -52.84
N LYS A 539 5.22 -1.46 -53.02
CA LYS A 539 5.01 -2.22 -54.25
C LYS A 539 4.53 -1.35 -55.41
N ASN A 540 3.93 -0.20 -55.13
CA ASN A 540 3.33 0.66 -56.17
C ASN A 540 4.33 1.68 -56.70
N ASN A 541 5.49 1.83 -56.09
CA ASN A 541 6.53 2.73 -56.53
C ASN A 541 7.09 2.29 -57.89
N GLU A 542 6.98 3.15 -58.93
CA GLU A 542 7.39 2.84 -60.30
C GLU A 542 8.86 2.45 -60.43
N LYS A 543 9.74 3.07 -59.63
CA LYS A 543 11.16 2.74 -59.61
C LYS A 543 11.42 1.34 -59.11
N VAL A 544 10.66 0.94 -58.07
CA VAL A 544 10.70 -0.41 -57.47
C VAL A 544 10.21 -1.45 -58.48
N LYS A 545 9.14 -1.20 -59.20
CA LYS A 545 8.62 -2.08 -60.26
C LYS A 545 9.69 -2.34 -61.30
N LYS A 546 10.34 -1.28 -61.85
CA LYS A 546 11.43 -1.42 -62.80
C LYS A 546 12.62 -2.22 -62.26
N MET A 547 12.94 -2.11 -60.98
CA MET A 547 14.00 -2.89 -60.32
C MET A 547 13.63 -4.37 -60.19
N ILE A 548 12.38 -4.67 -59.86
CA ILE A 548 11.87 -6.04 -59.80
C ILE A 548 11.89 -6.67 -61.20
N ASP A 549 11.38 -5.96 -62.19
CA ASP A 549 11.29 -6.45 -63.57
C ASP A 549 12.66 -6.69 -64.23
N SER A 550 13.68 -6.03 -63.74
CA SER A 550 15.07 -6.22 -64.24
C SER A 550 15.63 -7.62 -63.94
N GLY A 551 15.03 -8.38 -63.02
CA GLY A 551 15.51 -9.71 -62.61
C GLY A 551 16.88 -9.76 -61.94
N LYS A 552 17.50 -8.58 -61.68
CA LYS A 552 18.86 -8.48 -61.11
C LYS A 552 18.94 -8.64 -59.61
N TYR A 553 17.77 -8.59 -58.93
CA TYR A 553 17.74 -8.53 -57.48
C TYR A 553 16.98 -9.70 -56.86
N LYS A 554 17.47 -10.18 -55.70
CA LYS A 554 16.70 -11.04 -54.82
C LYS A 554 15.68 -10.18 -54.05
N VAL A 555 14.41 -10.29 -54.42
CA VAL A 555 13.34 -9.44 -53.89
C VAL A 555 12.80 -10.00 -52.57
N VAL A 556 12.74 -9.15 -51.54
CA VAL A 556 12.10 -9.43 -50.26
C VAL A 556 11.16 -8.28 -49.94
N TYR A 557 9.96 -8.58 -49.58
CA TYR A 557 8.97 -7.57 -49.14
C TYR A 557 9.13 -7.28 -47.68
N ALA A 558 9.32 -6.00 -47.35
CA ALA A 558 9.38 -5.55 -45.97
C ALA A 558 7.99 -5.64 -45.30
N ASP A 559 7.99 -5.93 -44.03
CA ASP A 559 6.79 -5.79 -43.20
C ASP A 559 6.44 -4.29 -43.10
N VAL A 560 5.25 -3.92 -43.58
CA VAL A 560 4.76 -2.54 -43.60
C VAL A 560 4.44 -2.00 -42.21
N ASP A 561 4.23 -2.89 -41.23
CA ASP A 561 3.87 -2.53 -39.86
C ASP A 561 5.07 -2.14 -38.98
N GLY A 562 6.28 -2.24 -39.51
CA GLY A 562 7.49 -1.85 -38.80
C GLY A 562 8.34 -3.02 -38.30
N LYS A 563 9.27 -2.72 -37.40
CA LYS A 563 10.16 -3.70 -36.76
C LYS A 563 9.66 -4.06 -35.37
N PRO A 564 9.96 -5.27 -34.86
CA PRO A 564 9.74 -5.57 -33.46
C PRO A 564 10.34 -4.49 -32.56
N MET A 565 9.57 -4.08 -31.56
CA MET A 565 9.97 -3.07 -30.61
C MET A 565 11.14 -3.57 -29.76
N LYS A 566 12.08 -2.69 -29.45
CA LYS A 566 13.22 -2.97 -28.59
C LYS A 566 12.84 -2.83 -27.12
N ASP A 567 13.72 -3.23 -26.23
CA ASP A 567 13.62 -3.10 -24.78
C ASP A 567 14.16 -1.75 -24.24
N VAL A 568 14.76 -0.91 -25.08
CA VAL A 568 15.14 0.47 -24.74
C VAL A 568 14.13 1.43 -25.34
N TRP A 569 13.37 2.10 -24.47
CA TRP A 569 12.27 2.97 -24.86
C TRP A 569 12.58 4.44 -24.59
N ALA A 570 12.69 5.23 -25.65
CA ALA A 570 12.79 6.69 -25.55
C ALA A 570 11.38 7.28 -25.53
N ILE A 571 10.83 7.52 -24.35
CA ILE A 571 9.52 8.14 -24.14
C ILE A 571 9.72 9.36 -23.27
N PRO A 572 9.32 10.57 -23.70
CA PRO A 572 9.43 11.77 -22.87
C PRO A 572 8.70 11.61 -21.53
N PHE A 573 9.28 12.15 -20.45
CA PHE A 573 8.56 12.32 -19.21
C PHE A 573 7.53 13.45 -19.34
N ILE A 574 6.55 13.47 -18.43
CA ILE A 574 5.51 14.51 -18.41
C ILE A 574 6.13 15.82 -17.92
N ASN A 575 6.17 16.81 -18.80
CA ASN A 575 6.66 18.15 -18.47
C ASN A 575 5.54 18.99 -17.80
N PRO A 576 5.89 20.12 -17.11
CA PRO A 576 4.93 20.94 -16.39
C PRO A 576 3.80 21.55 -17.22
N VAL A 577 3.95 21.67 -18.55
CA VAL A 577 2.94 22.28 -19.46
C VAL A 577 2.15 21.24 -20.24
N SER A 578 2.34 19.97 -19.97
CA SER A 578 1.60 18.89 -20.64
C SER A 578 0.14 18.88 -20.20
N ILE A 579 -0.80 18.76 -21.17
CA ILE A 579 -2.23 18.52 -20.90
C ILE A 579 -2.46 17.22 -20.11
N GLU A 580 -1.55 16.26 -20.26
CA GLU A 580 -1.60 14.99 -19.52
C GLU A 580 -1.29 15.18 -18.04
N ARG A 581 -0.59 16.27 -17.70
CA ARG A 581 -0.25 16.55 -16.31
C ARG A 581 -1.51 16.85 -15.50
N ILE A 582 -1.65 16.16 -14.39
CA ILE A 582 -2.65 16.47 -13.40
C ILE A 582 -2.10 17.62 -12.56
N GLU A 583 -2.87 18.70 -12.42
CA GLU A 583 -2.58 19.74 -11.46
C GLU A 583 -2.77 19.14 -10.06
N VAL A 584 -1.68 18.76 -9.45
CA VAL A 584 -1.63 18.34 -8.06
C VAL A 584 -0.77 19.36 -7.33
N GLU A 585 -1.30 19.97 -6.32
CA GLU A 585 -0.49 20.63 -5.31
C GLU A 585 0.40 19.55 -4.70
N ASN A 586 1.72 19.66 -4.89
CA ASN A 586 2.78 18.80 -4.36
C ASN A 586 3.13 17.51 -5.15
N ASN A 587 4.29 17.52 -5.73
CA ASN A 587 5.30 16.47 -5.98
C ASN A 587 4.87 15.01 -6.29
N LEU A 588 3.65 14.72 -6.73
CA LEU A 588 3.33 13.41 -7.27
C LEU A 588 4.07 13.18 -8.58
N THR A 589 4.86 12.13 -8.63
CA THR A 589 5.51 11.69 -9.86
C THR A 589 4.49 10.97 -10.74
N GLN A 590 4.11 11.59 -11.85
CA GLN A 590 3.19 10.99 -12.81
C GLN A 590 3.97 10.34 -13.96
N LYS A 591 3.68 9.07 -14.27
CA LYS A 591 4.22 8.40 -15.45
C LYS A 591 3.40 8.75 -16.70
N PRO A 592 4.02 8.81 -17.91
CA PRO A 592 3.28 9.07 -19.15
C PRO A 592 2.41 7.88 -19.55
N GLU A 593 1.19 8.14 -20.02
CA GLU A 593 0.28 7.09 -20.51
C GLU A 593 0.89 6.29 -21.68
N ALA A 594 1.73 6.92 -22.50
CA ALA A 594 2.45 6.25 -23.60
C ALA A 594 3.36 5.10 -23.13
N LEU A 595 3.93 5.20 -21.90
CA LEU A 595 4.72 4.14 -21.30
C LEU A 595 3.82 2.95 -20.93
N LEU A 596 2.74 3.23 -20.21
CA LEU A 596 1.79 2.22 -19.77
C LEU A 596 1.05 1.57 -20.95
N GLN A 597 0.78 2.33 -22.00
CA GLN A 597 0.17 1.81 -23.23
C GLN A 597 1.00 0.68 -23.87
N ARG A 598 2.33 0.82 -23.92
CA ARG A 598 3.22 -0.23 -24.44
C ARG A 598 3.13 -1.49 -23.60
N ILE A 599 3.22 -1.34 -22.28
CA ILE A 599 3.15 -2.46 -21.34
C ILE A 599 1.79 -3.16 -21.45
N ILE A 600 0.70 -2.40 -21.37
CA ILE A 600 -0.65 -2.95 -21.37
C ILE A 600 -0.97 -3.63 -22.72
N LYS A 601 -0.62 -3.00 -23.85
CA LYS A 601 -0.83 -3.62 -25.17
C LYS A 601 0.00 -4.89 -25.36
N ALA A 602 1.24 -4.93 -24.84
CA ALA A 602 2.12 -6.09 -24.98
C ALA A 602 1.62 -7.30 -24.17
N SER A 603 1.13 -7.07 -22.93
CA SER A 603 0.88 -8.15 -21.98
C SER A 603 -0.58 -8.32 -21.56
N SER A 604 -1.52 -7.77 -22.33
CA SER A 604 -2.96 -7.94 -22.09
C SER A 604 -3.78 -7.85 -23.37
N ASN A 605 -4.99 -8.40 -23.35
CA ASN A 605 -6.00 -8.29 -24.40
C ASN A 605 -7.16 -7.39 -23.94
N GLU A 606 -8.11 -7.07 -24.81
CA GLU A 606 -9.37 -6.43 -24.40
C GLU A 606 -10.06 -7.28 -23.34
N ASN A 607 -10.64 -6.66 -22.33
CA ASN A 607 -11.23 -7.25 -21.12
C ASN A 607 -10.29 -7.98 -20.17
N SER A 608 -8.99 -8.10 -20.45
CA SER A 608 -7.99 -8.49 -19.45
C SER A 608 -8.01 -7.57 -18.25
N ILE A 609 -7.71 -8.10 -17.06
CA ILE A 609 -7.65 -7.30 -15.84
C ILE A 609 -6.22 -6.80 -15.62
N VAL A 610 -6.06 -5.48 -15.56
CA VAL A 610 -4.81 -4.79 -15.25
C VAL A 610 -4.86 -4.31 -13.80
N PHE A 611 -3.84 -4.62 -13.02
CA PHE A 611 -3.80 -4.29 -11.61
C PHE A 611 -2.57 -3.45 -11.25
N ASP A 612 -2.80 -2.41 -10.45
CA ASP A 612 -1.75 -1.56 -9.86
C ASP A 612 -2.08 -1.30 -8.39
N TYR A 613 -1.27 -1.86 -7.48
CA TYR A 613 -1.43 -1.66 -6.04
C TYR A 613 -0.44 -0.66 -5.43
N HIS A 614 0.27 0.09 -6.28
CA HIS A 614 1.01 1.31 -5.97
C HIS A 614 0.57 2.43 -6.92
N LEU A 615 -0.73 2.71 -6.94
CA LEU A 615 -1.40 3.42 -8.02
C LEU A 615 -0.93 4.86 -8.24
N GLY A 616 -0.50 5.54 -7.17
CA GLY A 616 0.00 6.92 -7.24
C GLY A 616 -1.02 7.87 -7.89
N SER A 617 -0.68 8.40 -9.06
CA SER A 617 -1.55 9.34 -9.78
C SER A 617 -2.66 8.69 -10.63
N GLY A 618 -2.76 7.36 -10.68
CA GLY A 618 -3.79 6.64 -11.43
C GLY A 618 -3.51 6.49 -12.94
N THR A 619 -2.27 6.64 -13.40
CA THR A 619 -1.95 6.54 -14.83
C THR A 619 -2.25 5.16 -15.39
N THR A 620 -1.93 4.11 -14.65
CA THR A 620 -2.13 2.71 -15.08
C THR A 620 -3.59 2.42 -15.41
N ILE A 621 -4.49 2.76 -14.48
CA ILE A 621 -5.93 2.49 -14.66
C ILE A 621 -6.58 3.39 -15.72
N ALA A 622 -6.14 4.66 -15.82
CA ALA A 622 -6.60 5.56 -16.86
C ALA A 622 -6.22 5.02 -18.27
N THR A 623 -4.99 4.54 -18.41
CA THR A 623 -4.51 3.91 -19.65
C THR A 623 -5.24 2.61 -19.96
N ALA A 624 -5.42 1.75 -18.95
CA ALA A 624 -6.15 0.49 -19.08
C ALA A 624 -7.60 0.71 -19.54
N HIS A 625 -8.30 1.68 -18.92
CA HIS A 625 -9.67 2.05 -19.30
C HIS A 625 -9.77 2.52 -20.75
N LYS A 626 -8.88 3.42 -21.18
CA LYS A 626 -8.83 3.91 -22.57
C LYS A 626 -8.55 2.80 -23.59
N LEU A 627 -7.86 1.75 -23.16
CA LEU A 627 -7.56 0.59 -23.98
C LEU A 627 -8.59 -0.55 -23.86
N LYS A 628 -9.72 -0.32 -23.22
CA LYS A 628 -10.79 -1.29 -22.99
C LYS A 628 -10.35 -2.52 -22.18
N ARG A 629 -9.45 -2.32 -21.21
CA ARG A 629 -9.12 -3.33 -20.21
C ARG A 629 -9.95 -3.08 -18.96
N LYS A 630 -10.29 -4.15 -18.26
CA LYS A 630 -10.75 -4.06 -16.87
C LYS A 630 -9.55 -3.70 -15.99
N TRP A 631 -9.79 -3.04 -14.87
CA TRP A 631 -8.69 -2.59 -14.03
C TRP A 631 -9.04 -2.63 -12.53
N LEU A 632 -8.00 -2.83 -11.72
CA LEU A 632 -8.04 -2.74 -10.27
C LEU A 632 -6.93 -1.79 -9.82
N GLY A 633 -7.24 -0.83 -8.95
CA GLY A 633 -6.28 0.13 -8.44
C GLY A 633 -6.37 0.26 -6.93
N VAL A 634 -5.22 0.27 -6.25
CA VAL A 634 -5.14 0.46 -4.80
C VAL A 634 -4.24 1.66 -4.50
N GLU A 635 -4.74 2.55 -3.67
CA GLU A 635 -4.01 3.71 -3.17
C GLU A 635 -4.44 4.04 -1.75
N MET A 636 -3.48 4.40 -0.91
CA MET A 636 -3.72 4.70 0.48
C MET A 636 -3.88 6.20 0.75
N GLY A 637 -3.17 7.04 -0.01
CA GLY A 637 -3.06 8.48 0.24
C GLY A 637 -4.33 9.28 -0.06
N GLU A 638 -4.42 10.48 0.52
CA GLU A 638 -5.54 11.41 0.31
C GLU A 638 -5.73 11.85 -1.15
N HIS A 639 -4.71 11.74 -1.97
CA HIS A 639 -4.81 11.96 -3.40
C HIS A 639 -5.73 10.95 -4.10
N PHE A 640 -6.15 9.88 -3.43
CA PHE A 640 -7.22 8.98 -3.88
C PHE A 640 -8.48 9.76 -4.24
N TYR A 641 -8.96 10.62 -3.33
CA TYR A 641 -10.16 11.44 -3.55
C TYR A 641 -9.89 12.69 -4.38
N LYS A 642 -8.73 13.34 -4.15
CA LYS A 642 -8.44 14.65 -4.75
C LYS A 642 -7.89 14.57 -6.17
N VAL A 643 -7.32 13.42 -6.55
CA VAL A 643 -6.61 13.24 -7.82
C VAL A 643 -7.17 12.09 -8.64
N ILE A 644 -7.21 10.87 -8.07
CA ILE A 644 -7.49 9.66 -8.84
C ILE A 644 -8.95 9.61 -9.27
N ILE A 645 -9.91 9.81 -8.35
CA ILE A 645 -11.33 9.80 -8.69
C ILE A 645 -11.68 10.91 -9.69
N PRO A 646 -11.28 12.18 -9.51
CA PRO A 646 -11.46 13.21 -10.52
C PRO A 646 -10.84 12.88 -11.87
N ARG A 647 -9.63 12.28 -11.88
CA ARG A 647 -8.99 11.82 -13.12
C ARG A 647 -9.85 10.78 -13.84
N MET A 648 -10.34 9.76 -13.13
CA MET A 648 -11.15 8.72 -13.72
C MET A 648 -12.50 9.25 -14.21
N LYS A 649 -13.10 10.21 -13.52
CA LYS A 649 -14.30 10.93 -13.99
C LYS A 649 -14.02 11.71 -15.28
N LYS A 650 -12.86 12.38 -15.39
CA LYS A 650 -12.42 13.04 -16.64
C LYS A 650 -12.25 12.04 -17.78
N VAL A 651 -11.70 10.85 -17.49
CA VAL A 651 -11.59 9.77 -18.48
C VAL A 651 -12.96 9.31 -18.93
N LEU A 652 -13.89 9.03 -18.01
CA LEU A 652 -15.27 8.65 -18.38
C LEU A 652 -15.95 9.74 -19.23
N ASN A 653 -15.76 11.02 -18.91
CA ASN A 653 -16.30 12.12 -19.69
C ASN A 653 -15.65 12.31 -21.08
N GLY A 654 -14.66 11.49 -21.42
CA GLY A 654 -13.99 11.56 -22.73
C GLY A 654 -12.98 12.70 -22.86
N PHE A 655 -12.42 13.20 -21.76
CA PHE A 655 -11.39 14.23 -21.81
C PHE A 655 -10.17 13.77 -22.63
N VAL A 656 -9.82 14.57 -23.65
CA VAL A 656 -8.78 14.19 -24.62
C VAL A 656 -7.39 14.54 -24.08
N CYS A 657 -6.70 13.54 -23.50
CA CYS A 657 -5.32 13.68 -23.05
C CYS A 657 -4.55 12.35 -23.23
N GLY A 658 -3.21 12.39 -23.10
CA GLY A 658 -2.38 11.21 -23.22
C GLY A 658 -2.66 10.42 -24.50
N ILE A 659 -3.01 9.14 -24.35
CA ILE A 659 -3.26 8.22 -25.48
C ILE A 659 -4.68 8.29 -26.06
N SER A 660 -5.57 9.18 -25.58
CA SER A 660 -6.98 9.19 -25.99
C SER A 660 -7.19 9.21 -27.51
N LYS A 661 -6.39 10.00 -28.25
CA LYS A 661 -6.48 10.08 -29.72
C LYS A 661 -6.01 8.79 -30.38
N GLU A 662 -4.91 8.23 -29.92
CA GLU A 662 -4.32 7.00 -30.48
C GLU A 662 -5.17 5.76 -30.20
N ALA A 663 -5.82 5.74 -29.03
CA ALA A 663 -6.75 4.69 -28.62
C ALA A 663 -8.16 4.89 -29.19
N GLU A 664 -8.42 5.99 -29.94
CA GLU A 664 -9.76 6.37 -30.42
C GLU A 664 -10.84 6.39 -29.31
N PHE A 665 -10.38 6.67 -28.08
CA PHE A 665 -11.25 6.65 -26.91
C PHE A 665 -12.09 7.93 -26.83
N LYS A 666 -13.41 7.77 -26.71
CA LYS A 666 -14.39 8.88 -26.74
C LYS A 666 -15.00 9.17 -25.37
N GLY A 667 -14.92 8.26 -24.43
CA GLY A 667 -15.54 8.33 -23.11
C GLY A 667 -16.41 7.11 -22.83
N GLY A 668 -17.13 7.15 -21.72
CA GLY A 668 -18.07 6.12 -21.28
C GLY A 668 -17.46 5.12 -20.30
N GLY A 669 -18.32 4.31 -19.69
CA GLY A 669 -17.98 3.26 -18.75
C GLY A 669 -18.47 3.51 -17.32
N ALA A 670 -18.05 2.62 -16.43
CA ALA A 670 -18.41 2.66 -15.02
C ALA A 670 -17.29 2.09 -14.14
N PHE A 671 -17.21 2.57 -12.91
CA PHE A 671 -16.32 2.00 -11.90
C PHE A 671 -16.90 2.12 -10.50
N ARG A 672 -16.42 1.27 -9.58
CA ARG A 672 -16.71 1.33 -8.16
C ARG A 672 -15.49 1.86 -7.42
N TYR A 673 -15.71 2.62 -6.35
CA TYR A 673 -14.66 3.00 -5.41
C TYR A 673 -15.14 2.84 -3.97
N TYR A 674 -14.21 2.44 -3.09
CA TYR A 674 -14.50 2.21 -1.67
C TYR A 674 -13.22 2.23 -0.84
N GLU A 675 -13.38 2.24 0.46
CA GLU A 675 -12.29 2.07 1.43
C GLU A 675 -12.32 0.67 2.03
N LEU A 676 -11.17 0.20 2.50
CA LEU A 676 -11.12 -0.92 3.44
C LEU A 676 -10.84 -0.41 4.84
N GLU A 677 -11.40 -1.11 5.82
CA GLU A 677 -11.06 -0.93 7.23
C GLU A 677 -9.54 -0.94 7.41
N SER A 678 -8.98 0.05 8.12
CA SER A 678 -7.55 0.11 8.39
C SER A 678 -7.14 -0.90 9.49
N TYR A 679 -5.84 -1.12 9.64
CA TYR A 679 -5.31 -1.94 10.74
C TYR A 679 -5.61 -1.28 12.10
N GLU A 680 -5.48 0.04 12.18
CA GLU A 680 -5.78 0.83 13.36
C GLU A 680 -7.25 0.71 13.75
N GLU A 681 -8.18 0.83 12.80
CA GLU A 681 -9.62 0.62 13.04
C GLU A 681 -9.90 -0.82 13.51
N SER A 682 -9.22 -1.81 12.93
CA SER A 682 -9.32 -3.20 13.39
C SER A 682 -8.87 -3.34 14.85
N LEU A 683 -7.80 -2.66 15.25
CA LEU A 683 -7.31 -2.64 16.64
C LEU A 683 -8.27 -1.93 17.58
N GLU A 684 -8.92 -0.84 17.17
CA GLU A 684 -9.93 -0.14 17.98
C GLU A 684 -11.13 -1.02 18.32
N ASN A 685 -11.45 -1.93 17.42
CA ASN A 685 -12.55 -2.87 17.58
C ASN A 685 -12.17 -4.15 18.34
N CYS A 686 -10.91 -4.32 18.77
CA CYS A 686 -10.47 -5.47 19.56
C CYS A 686 -10.65 -5.22 21.05
N GLU A 687 -10.98 -6.29 21.80
CA GLU A 687 -10.98 -6.30 23.27
C GLU A 687 -10.19 -7.50 23.78
N TYR A 688 -9.49 -7.28 24.90
CA TYR A 688 -8.85 -8.36 25.63
C TYR A 688 -9.89 -9.20 26.39
N LYS A 689 -9.81 -10.52 26.28
CA LYS A 689 -10.62 -11.47 27.06
C LYS A 689 -9.76 -12.34 27.95
N LEU A 690 -10.31 -12.64 29.12
CA LEU A 690 -9.75 -13.58 30.11
C LEU A 690 -10.08 -15.04 29.76
N ASP A 691 -10.36 -15.40 28.52
CA ASP A 691 -10.77 -16.75 28.13
C ASP A 691 -9.59 -17.58 27.65
N GLU A 692 -9.58 -18.89 27.94
CA GLU A 692 -8.44 -19.78 27.76
C GLU A 692 -8.00 -19.96 26.30
N ASN A 693 -8.85 -19.67 25.31
CA ASN A 693 -8.61 -20.01 23.91
C ASN A 693 -8.30 -18.81 23.00
N SER A 694 -8.69 -17.60 23.37
CA SER A 694 -8.39 -16.39 22.61
C SER A 694 -8.36 -15.19 23.55
N LEU A 695 -7.26 -14.42 23.49
CA LEU A 695 -7.05 -13.29 24.39
C LEU A 695 -7.54 -11.98 23.81
N ILE A 696 -7.68 -11.91 22.49
CA ILE A 696 -8.11 -10.73 21.76
C ILE A 696 -9.30 -11.11 20.87
N ASP A 697 -10.36 -10.30 20.91
CA ASP A 697 -11.51 -10.44 20.04
C ASP A 697 -11.80 -9.16 19.30
N TYR A 698 -12.16 -9.27 18.02
CA TYR A 698 -12.74 -8.16 17.27
C TYR A 698 -14.21 -8.00 17.61
N ARG A 699 -14.66 -6.80 18.02
CA ARG A 699 -16.05 -6.63 18.36
C ARG A 699 -16.61 -5.23 18.61
N LYS A 700 -17.95 -5.18 18.45
CA LYS A 700 -18.87 -4.27 19.16
C LYS A 700 -20.04 -4.99 19.86
N SER A 701 -20.23 -6.29 19.71
CA SER A 701 -21.37 -7.02 20.30
C SER A 701 -21.00 -8.28 21.07
N ARG A 702 -21.18 -8.23 22.42
CA ARG A 702 -21.01 -9.41 23.30
C ARG A 702 -21.98 -10.55 22.98
N LYS A 703 -23.17 -10.24 22.43
CA LYS A 703 -24.18 -11.24 22.06
C LYS A 703 -23.70 -12.07 20.87
N LEU A 704 -23.13 -11.42 19.83
CA LEU A 704 -22.62 -12.06 18.63
C LEU A 704 -21.53 -13.08 18.95
N ILE A 705 -20.56 -12.68 19.77
CA ILE A 705 -19.43 -13.56 20.13
C ILE A 705 -19.92 -14.76 20.96
N LYS A 706 -20.87 -14.54 21.88
CA LYS A 706 -21.41 -15.60 22.69
C LYS A 706 -22.20 -16.62 21.87
N ALA A 707 -22.90 -16.16 20.86
CA ALA A 707 -23.63 -16.97 19.91
C ALA A 707 -22.67 -17.74 18.96
N LEU A 708 -21.64 -17.10 18.43
CA LEU A 708 -20.60 -17.76 17.61
C LEU A 708 -19.93 -18.93 18.34
N LYS A 709 -19.67 -18.81 19.64
CA LYS A 709 -19.10 -19.90 20.46
C LYS A 709 -20.00 -21.10 20.64
N LYS A 710 -21.31 -20.93 20.55
CA LYS A 710 -22.26 -22.02 20.82
C LYS A 710 -22.63 -22.90 19.63
N GLY A 711 -22.25 -22.48 18.39
CA GLY A 711 -22.57 -23.23 17.16
C GLY A 711 -24.07 -23.28 16.83
N GLU A 712 -24.88 -22.42 17.45
CA GLU A 712 -26.33 -22.31 17.18
C GLU A 712 -26.52 -21.52 15.87
N ASN A 713 -27.75 -21.57 15.29
CA ASN A 713 -28.12 -20.77 14.10
C ASN A 713 -27.84 -19.29 14.37
N ILE A 714 -26.82 -18.76 13.74
CA ILE A 714 -26.28 -17.42 14.06
C ILE A 714 -26.39 -16.59 12.81
N CYS A 715 -27.12 -15.50 12.94
CA CYS A 715 -27.14 -14.43 11.96
C CYS A 715 -26.13 -13.35 12.36
N LEU A 716 -25.46 -12.78 11.39
CA LEU A 716 -24.59 -11.63 11.58
C LEU A 716 -25.49 -10.44 11.96
N ASP A 717 -25.34 -9.91 13.17
CA ASP A 717 -26.06 -8.71 13.60
C ASP A 717 -25.34 -7.47 13.06
N ILE A 718 -25.82 -6.94 11.95
CA ILE A 718 -25.26 -5.74 11.31
C ILE A 718 -25.44 -4.48 12.16
N ASN A 719 -26.43 -4.44 13.06
CA ASN A 719 -26.60 -3.32 13.98
C ASN A 719 -25.46 -3.23 15.01
N ALA A 720 -24.62 -4.26 15.10
CA ALA A 720 -23.44 -4.26 15.94
C ALA A 720 -22.24 -3.55 15.30
N TYR A 721 -22.30 -3.23 13.99
CA TYR A 721 -21.22 -2.59 13.23
C TYR A 721 -21.52 -1.11 12.94
N ASP A 722 -20.49 -0.40 12.52
CA ASP A 722 -20.67 0.98 12.03
C ASP A 722 -21.52 0.97 10.77
N LYS A 723 -22.38 1.98 10.64
CA LYS A 723 -23.29 2.14 9.49
C LYS A 723 -22.57 2.33 8.15
N GLU A 724 -21.28 2.67 8.21
CA GLU A 724 -20.43 2.90 7.04
C GLU A 724 -19.96 1.62 6.35
N PHE A 725 -20.07 0.46 7.02
CA PHE A 725 -19.64 -0.81 6.45
C PHE A 725 -20.59 -1.31 5.35
N ASP A 726 -20.04 -1.60 4.17
CA ASP A 726 -20.73 -2.28 3.10
C ASP A 726 -20.57 -3.80 3.24
N ILE A 727 -21.55 -4.43 3.84
CA ILE A 727 -21.52 -5.87 4.11
C ILE A 727 -21.59 -6.68 2.79
N PHE A 728 -22.37 -6.27 1.81
CA PHE A 728 -22.49 -7.00 0.53
C PHE A 728 -21.18 -7.00 -0.24
N LEU A 729 -20.52 -5.86 -0.33
CA LEU A 729 -19.21 -5.76 -0.95
C LEU A 729 -18.14 -6.52 -0.16
N THR A 730 -18.18 -6.47 1.18
CA THR A 730 -17.31 -7.27 2.05
C THR A 730 -17.51 -8.77 1.77
N MET A 731 -18.75 -9.24 1.67
CA MET A 731 -19.07 -10.62 1.31
C MET A 731 -18.57 -10.97 -0.08
N SER A 732 -18.78 -10.09 -1.07
CA SER A 732 -18.27 -10.28 -2.44
C SER A 732 -16.76 -10.50 -2.43
N ASN A 733 -16.01 -9.65 -1.73
CA ASN A 733 -14.55 -9.74 -1.64
C ASN A 733 -14.09 -11.03 -0.94
N LEU A 734 -14.72 -11.36 0.18
CA LEU A 734 -14.33 -12.51 1.02
C LEU A 734 -14.72 -13.87 0.43
N LEU A 735 -15.87 -13.93 -0.24
CA LEU A 735 -16.38 -15.17 -0.85
C LEU A 735 -15.90 -15.36 -2.28
N GLY A 736 -15.39 -14.30 -2.91
CA GLY A 736 -14.97 -14.31 -4.31
C GLY A 736 -16.14 -14.30 -5.29
N LEU A 737 -17.31 -13.81 -4.88
CA LEU A 737 -18.54 -13.81 -5.66
C LEU A 737 -18.80 -12.42 -6.26
N GLN A 738 -19.21 -12.37 -7.53
CA GLN A 738 -19.65 -11.14 -8.16
C GLN A 738 -21.05 -10.72 -7.68
N ILE A 739 -21.27 -9.42 -7.51
CA ILE A 739 -22.57 -8.84 -7.21
C ILE A 739 -23.35 -8.69 -8.52
N LYS A 740 -24.46 -9.40 -8.63
CA LYS A 740 -25.39 -9.23 -9.76
C LYS A 740 -26.30 -8.02 -9.55
N ASN A 741 -26.90 -7.95 -8.37
CA ASN A 741 -27.91 -6.92 -8.13
C ASN A 741 -27.96 -6.56 -6.63
N ILE A 742 -28.20 -5.30 -6.34
CA ILE A 742 -28.46 -4.79 -4.99
C ILE A 742 -29.83 -4.09 -5.03
N PHE A 743 -30.73 -4.46 -4.11
CA PHE A 743 -32.10 -4.00 -4.15
C PHE A 743 -32.73 -3.94 -2.74
N ILE A 744 -33.88 -3.31 -2.66
CA ILE A 744 -34.73 -3.40 -1.47
C ILE A 744 -35.81 -4.44 -1.77
N ASP A 745 -35.94 -5.46 -0.92
CA ASP A 745 -36.92 -6.54 -1.10
C ASP A 745 -38.35 -6.10 -0.74
N ASP A 746 -39.32 -6.98 -0.94
CA ASP A 746 -40.74 -6.70 -0.71
C ASP A 746 -41.07 -6.35 0.77
N ASN A 747 -40.16 -6.67 1.69
CA ASN A 747 -40.27 -6.34 3.11
C ASN A 747 -39.57 -5.02 3.47
N GLY A 748 -39.00 -4.32 2.49
CA GLY A 748 -38.22 -3.10 2.71
C GLY A 748 -36.79 -3.33 3.19
N ILE A 749 -36.27 -4.57 3.09
CA ILE A 749 -34.94 -4.93 3.60
C ILE A 749 -33.92 -4.90 2.45
N LYS A 750 -32.78 -4.30 2.72
CA LYS A 750 -31.64 -4.27 1.79
C LYS A 750 -31.15 -5.68 1.51
N SER A 751 -31.09 -6.05 0.24
CA SER A 751 -30.77 -7.38 -0.24
C SER A 751 -29.77 -7.33 -1.40
N CYS A 752 -28.98 -8.39 -1.54
CA CYS A 752 -28.00 -8.55 -2.62
C CYS A 752 -28.12 -9.94 -3.24
N LYS A 753 -28.09 -10.00 -4.58
CA LYS A 753 -28.02 -11.24 -5.33
C LYS A 753 -26.61 -11.41 -5.90
N PHE A 754 -26.01 -12.56 -5.63
CA PHE A 754 -24.69 -12.92 -6.15
C PHE A 754 -24.76 -13.78 -7.42
N GLU A 755 -23.63 -13.92 -8.12
CA GLU A 755 -23.52 -14.67 -9.37
C GLU A 755 -23.88 -16.16 -9.24
N ASN A 756 -23.65 -16.76 -8.07
CA ASN A 756 -24.00 -18.15 -7.77
C ASN A 756 -25.51 -18.37 -7.55
N GLY A 757 -26.33 -17.32 -7.66
CA GLY A 757 -27.76 -17.33 -7.44
C GLY A 757 -28.22 -17.09 -5.99
N ASP A 758 -27.29 -17.00 -5.05
CA ASP A 758 -27.60 -16.70 -3.65
C ASP A 758 -28.14 -15.28 -3.51
N THR A 759 -29.23 -15.16 -2.76
CA THR A 759 -29.76 -13.87 -2.30
C THR A 759 -29.56 -13.77 -0.81
N VAL A 760 -28.93 -12.69 -0.38
CA VAL A 760 -28.63 -12.39 1.01
C VAL A 760 -29.29 -11.07 1.39
N ASN A 761 -29.98 -11.08 2.53
CA ASN A 761 -30.53 -9.86 3.08
C ASN A 761 -29.82 -9.50 4.38
N LEU A 762 -29.76 -8.20 4.69
CA LEU A 762 -28.94 -7.72 5.81
C LEU A 762 -29.45 -8.16 7.19
N GLU A 763 -30.72 -8.52 7.35
CA GLU A 763 -31.27 -8.95 8.62
C GLU A 763 -31.01 -10.43 8.92
N ASN A 764 -30.63 -11.23 7.88
CA ASN A 764 -30.49 -12.67 8.03
C ASN A 764 -29.28 -13.22 7.27
N ILE A 765 -28.08 -12.83 7.70
CA ILE A 765 -26.82 -13.35 7.13
C ILE A 765 -26.40 -14.60 7.89
N ASP A 766 -26.59 -15.75 7.26
CA ASP A 766 -26.32 -17.08 7.85
C ASP A 766 -24.80 -17.35 7.89
N LEU A 767 -24.22 -17.33 9.09
CA LEU A 767 -22.80 -17.62 9.31
C LEU A 767 -22.46 -19.13 9.23
N ILE A 768 -23.46 -20.01 9.20
CA ILE A 768 -23.25 -21.44 8.93
C ILE A 768 -23.07 -21.64 7.44
N LYS A 769 -23.91 -20.98 6.63
CA LYS A 769 -23.78 -20.97 5.18
C LYS A 769 -22.52 -20.28 4.70
N TYR A 770 -22.12 -19.18 5.37
CA TYR A 770 -20.96 -18.37 5.00
C TYR A 770 -19.89 -18.34 6.13
N PRO A 771 -19.25 -19.49 6.42
CA PRO A 771 -18.35 -19.59 7.59
C PRO A 771 -17.13 -18.67 7.52
N LYS A 772 -16.71 -18.28 6.33
CA LYS A 772 -15.59 -17.33 6.13
C LYS A 772 -15.89 -15.95 6.73
N LEU A 773 -17.14 -15.55 6.87
CA LEU A 773 -17.52 -14.29 7.51
C LEU A 773 -17.13 -14.24 9.00
N LYS A 774 -16.98 -15.40 9.64
CA LYS A 774 -16.47 -15.48 11.01
C LYS A 774 -15.07 -14.86 11.11
N ASN A 775 -14.25 -15.00 10.07
CA ASN A 775 -12.88 -14.47 10.05
C ASN A 775 -12.82 -12.93 10.05
N LEU A 776 -13.92 -12.24 9.79
CA LEU A 776 -14.01 -10.78 9.91
C LEU A 776 -14.02 -10.30 11.35
N ILE A 777 -14.57 -11.12 12.25
CA ILE A 777 -14.90 -10.75 13.64
C ILE A 777 -14.29 -11.69 14.68
N TRP A 778 -13.86 -12.86 14.27
CA TRP A 778 -13.33 -13.91 15.13
C TRP A 778 -12.20 -14.65 14.44
N TRP A 779 -11.15 -14.97 15.17
CA TRP A 779 -10.07 -15.86 14.71
C TRP A 779 -9.77 -16.90 15.80
N GLU A 780 -9.54 -18.12 15.35
CA GLU A 780 -9.11 -19.22 16.21
C GLU A 780 -7.58 -19.30 16.17
N LYS A 781 -6.98 -19.68 17.32
CA LYS A 781 -5.54 -19.90 17.44
C LYS A 781 -5.08 -21.06 16.57
#